data_99eb5a63ab3136977babbefda8f47206
#
_entry.id   99eb5a63ab3136977babbefda8f47206
#
_cell.length_a   1.000
_cell.length_b   1.000
_cell.length_c   1.000
_cell.angle_alpha   90.00
_cell.angle_beta   90.00
_cell.angle_gamma   90.00
#
_symmetry.space_group_name_H-M   'P 1'
#
loop_
_entity.id
_entity.type
_entity.pdbx_description
1 polymer ?
#
loop_
_entity_poly.entity_id
_entity_poly.type
_entity_poly.pdbx_seq_one_letter_code
_entity_poly.pdbx_strand_id
1 'polypeptide(L)'
;GELFSYDRGDSLMGDESAGDEYSFDLEDTSEGFAFGGPIIKDKAFFYVTYEEASINKPITHGPIGSGLPNEQGITLAEVDQIRQITKDKYGFDPLGYTSSNQSEQEFMTARLDINITDNHRLTINHKEVESSKLNGANSSYGTFNFSSAEYQKGENTETDGFLLVSNWSDDLISEISYSTKTQKTSQMSPVGQNLPSFVIENCGAKEINCALGPDIFRSANALDTENTFFKAKLTYYDDNHKWTAGYETKEWDIYNVFIVAQNGSYDFDGIDGYASQQATGFFHNNSRDLTEAGGAAIFTYDLTSLYIQDEIELSDKLNVLVGLRYDEFDSDDAPALNQGFVDAYGFANGGIAGTDLLNYRFSFEYEIDDVSSLKGLYGTFSSKLPTVWISNAYTNDGVRIAAYNGANAPGCDPKVGVTSTLPACVNTAIQNAPLTDAVINFIAPSFEWPETKTLNLTYDRQIGDWMMTATYLHSDQEEALYKIIDGSPLSGDQPLTPALKAPDGRPIYNQTGTNTYKGGLYNQGGGEREVFSVAFSRFFNDGDGAFSIGYTNQNIDELSGMASTTANSSYGKYAASDYNNRTAQRSIYETEHRLFATLSSTHYFFGADKPTTFNLFFERKSGLPGTYSWDTYTGGNYGGTAYQREAFGYEKNLNDDSSHLIYVPTGLTDPNVCWGSCSGAPDLAIANQVLEMLHNTLGLKTYAGQIVPNGVYEYPWQTTLDLKITQILPGFRADDEFVISLGIENLLNLIDSDKGVIEYGPYNGKMAVLDMYMNEDFSKYIYPNYKGRGYPDWAYGFNQSNPKGINKSAVNSIWRAQLGFTYKFSF
;
A
#
# COMPACT_ATOMS: atom_id res chain seq x y z
N GLY A 1 37.84 -4.55 2.35
CA GLY A 1 36.76 -3.87 3.07
C GLY A 1 36.48 -2.49 2.54
N GLU A 2 35.37 -1.91 3.02
CA GLU A 2 35.03 -0.51 2.73
C GLU A 2 34.39 0.15 3.95
N LEU A 3 34.61 1.48 4.04
CA LEU A 3 33.92 2.39 4.95
C LEU A 3 33.24 3.43 4.09
N PHE A 4 32.00 3.78 4.39
CA PHE A 4 31.28 4.78 3.62
C PHE A 4 30.47 5.74 4.51
N SER A 5 30.26 6.95 4.00
CA SER A 5 29.37 7.95 4.57
C SER A 5 28.73 8.73 3.43
N TYR A 6 27.43 8.92 3.50
CA TYR A 6 26.62 9.72 2.59
C TYR A 6 25.86 10.77 3.39
N ASP A 7 25.85 11.98 2.88
CA ASP A 7 25.20 13.13 3.50
C ASP A 7 24.36 13.91 2.51
N ARG A 8 23.17 14.30 2.93
CA ARG A 8 22.26 15.19 2.22
C ARG A 8 21.62 16.12 3.24
N GLY A 9 22.05 17.36 3.30
CA GLY A 9 21.48 18.38 4.17
C GLY A 9 20.65 19.43 3.44
N ASP A 10 19.99 20.28 4.19
CA ASP A 10 19.16 21.39 3.71
C ASP A 10 19.93 22.38 2.79
N SER A 11 21.22 22.53 3.02
CA SER A 11 22.10 23.36 2.18
C SER A 11 22.38 22.79 0.78
N LEU A 12 22.00 21.52 0.55
CA LEU A 12 22.19 20.77 -0.69
C LEU A 12 20.86 20.53 -1.42
N MET A 13 19.92 21.46 -1.31
CA MET A 13 18.61 21.34 -1.98
C MET A 13 18.13 22.70 -2.48
N GLY A 14 17.18 22.66 -3.42
CA GLY A 14 16.48 23.84 -3.92
C GLY A 14 15.44 24.35 -2.93
N ASP A 15 15.08 25.61 -3.07
CA ASP A 15 14.07 26.30 -2.26
C ASP A 15 12.87 26.79 -3.09
N GLU A 16 12.86 26.54 -4.42
CA GLU A 16 11.79 27.00 -5.32
C GLU A 16 11.39 25.93 -6.34
N SER A 17 10.09 25.82 -6.59
CA SER A 17 9.53 25.08 -7.73
C SER A 17 8.25 25.70 -8.26
N ALA A 18 8.24 26.04 -9.55
CA ALA A 18 7.11 26.63 -10.27
C ALA A 18 6.49 27.82 -9.52
N GLY A 19 7.33 28.74 -9.05
CA GLY A 19 6.93 29.97 -8.39
C GLY A 19 6.53 29.84 -6.91
N ASP A 20 6.58 28.62 -6.34
CA ASP A 20 6.39 28.38 -4.90
C ASP A 20 7.75 28.30 -4.21
N GLU A 21 7.93 29.06 -3.14
CA GLU A 21 9.12 28.99 -2.28
C GLU A 21 8.91 27.96 -1.17
N TYR A 22 9.93 27.18 -0.86
CA TYR A 22 9.93 26.14 0.16
C TYR A 22 11.10 26.30 1.12
N SER A 23 10.86 26.00 2.38
CA SER A 23 11.90 25.90 3.39
C SER A 23 11.68 24.58 4.14
N PHE A 24 12.62 23.66 4.02
CA PHE A 24 12.54 22.36 4.66
C PHE A 24 13.77 22.16 5.54
N ASP A 25 13.56 21.51 6.67
CA ASP A 25 14.61 20.90 7.48
C ASP A 25 14.74 19.44 7.00
N LEU A 26 15.69 19.20 6.11
CA LEU A 26 16.00 17.90 5.55
C LEU A 26 17.44 17.53 5.90
N GLU A 27 17.62 16.40 6.55
CA GLU A 27 18.92 15.83 6.82
C GLU A 27 18.84 14.31 6.65
N ASP A 28 19.51 13.81 5.61
CA ASP A 28 19.59 12.37 5.36
C ASP A 28 21.07 11.97 5.45
N THR A 29 21.37 11.09 6.39
CA THR A 29 22.72 10.53 6.56
C THR A 29 22.68 9.02 6.44
N SER A 30 23.72 8.42 5.87
CA SER A 30 23.94 6.97 5.87
C SER A 30 25.43 6.71 6.06
N GLU A 31 25.78 5.91 7.06
CA GLU A 31 27.15 5.54 7.38
C GLU A 31 27.25 4.04 7.59
N GLY A 32 28.39 3.45 7.20
CA GLY A 32 28.53 2.04 7.38
C GLY A 32 29.88 1.48 6.95
N PHE A 33 29.96 0.16 7.05
CA PHE A 33 31.14 -0.59 6.61
C PHE A 33 30.75 -1.93 6.00
N ALA A 34 31.63 -2.45 5.14
CA ALA A 34 31.63 -3.82 4.71
C ALA A 34 33.04 -4.40 4.84
N PHE A 35 33.13 -5.59 5.42
CA PHE A 35 34.40 -6.21 5.70
C PHE A 35 34.34 -7.73 5.47
N GLY A 36 35.28 -8.30 4.72
CA GLY A 36 35.32 -9.73 4.47
C GLY A 36 36.68 -10.22 4.04
N GLY A 37 36.86 -11.52 4.17
CA GLY A 37 38.10 -12.17 3.76
C GLY A 37 38.21 -13.62 4.22
N PRO A 38 39.32 -14.28 3.95
CA PRO A 38 39.54 -15.64 4.37
C PRO A 38 39.88 -15.73 5.87
N ILE A 39 39.14 -16.57 6.59
CA ILE A 39 39.52 -17.02 7.95
C ILE A 39 40.56 -18.13 7.83
N ILE A 40 40.32 -19.03 6.89
CA ILE A 40 41.26 -20.10 6.48
C ILE A 40 41.34 -20.03 4.96
N LYS A 41 42.55 -19.80 4.44
CA LYS A 41 42.79 -19.70 2.99
C LYS A 41 42.14 -20.88 2.28
N ASP A 42 41.40 -20.60 1.21
CA ASP A 42 40.71 -21.55 0.32
C ASP A 42 39.63 -22.42 1.01
N LYS A 43 39.41 -22.27 2.35
CA LYS A 43 38.49 -23.13 3.10
C LYS A 43 37.37 -22.40 3.79
N ALA A 44 37.63 -21.26 4.42
CA ALA A 44 36.61 -20.55 5.17
C ALA A 44 36.74 -19.06 4.97
N PHE A 45 35.62 -18.42 4.66
CA PHE A 45 35.54 -17.01 4.36
C PHE A 45 34.40 -16.39 5.18
N PHE A 46 34.60 -15.16 5.60
CA PHE A 46 33.54 -14.38 6.25
C PHE A 46 33.25 -13.10 5.51
N TYR A 47 32.06 -12.56 5.70
CA TYR A 47 31.64 -11.24 5.24
C TYR A 47 30.69 -10.64 6.23
N VAL A 48 30.91 -9.38 6.64
CA VAL A 48 30.07 -8.63 7.59
C VAL A 48 29.82 -7.24 7.01
N THR A 49 28.58 -6.77 7.09
CA THR A 49 28.21 -5.40 6.75
C THR A 49 27.39 -4.80 7.89
N TYR A 50 27.54 -3.51 8.05
CA TYR A 50 26.68 -2.70 8.91
C TYR A 50 26.45 -1.36 8.25
N GLU A 51 25.21 -0.89 8.31
CA GLU A 51 24.79 0.43 7.85
C GLU A 51 23.77 0.99 8.82
N GLU A 52 23.92 2.26 9.17
CA GLU A 52 22.96 3.06 9.89
C GLU A 52 22.55 4.23 8.99
N ALA A 53 21.25 4.45 8.85
CA ALA A 53 20.68 5.55 8.07
C ALA A 53 19.67 6.33 8.90
N SER A 54 19.78 7.65 8.88
CA SER A 54 18.84 8.59 9.50
C SER A 54 18.27 9.49 8.42
N ILE A 55 16.94 9.57 8.36
CA ILE A 55 16.22 10.38 7.38
C ILE A 55 15.25 11.29 8.12
N ASN A 56 15.47 12.61 8.03
CA ASN A 56 14.53 13.59 8.54
C ASN A 56 13.62 14.08 7.41
N LYS A 57 12.33 13.74 7.47
CA LYS A 57 11.34 14.17 6.48
C LYS A 57 10.72 15.49 6.85
N PRO A 58 10.58 16.43 5.89
CA PRO A 58 9.96 17.70 6.15
C PRO A 58 8.51 17.57 6.63
N ILE A 59 8.16 18.31 7.66
CA ILE A 59 6.78 18.50 8.09
C ILE A 59 6.24 19.75 7.43
N THR A 60 5.18 19.57 6.63
CA THR A 60 4.62 20.67 5.82
C THR A 60 3.37 21.30 6.43
N HIS A 61 2.76 20.70 7.45
CA HIS A 61 1.52 21.15 8.06
C HIS A 61 1.73 21.47 9.55
N GLY A 62 1.12 22.52 10.05
CA GLY A 62 1.19 22.89 11.45
C GLY A 62 0.17 23.95 11.84
N PRO A 63 0.08 24.30 13.14
CA PRO A 63 -0.82 25.34 13.62
C PRO A 63 -0.45 26.73 13.10
N ILE A 64 -1.41 27.63 13.04
CA ILE A 64 -1.23 29.03 12.65
C ILE A 64 -0.23 29.68 13.62
N GLY A 65 0.83 30.25 13.08
CA GLY A 65 1.96 30.82 13.81
C GLY A 65 3.13 29.88 14.01
N SER A 66 3.08 28.65 13.49
CA SER A 66 4.19 27.69 13.55
C SER A 66 5.34 28.00 12.59
N GLY A 67 5.07 28.75 11.51
CA GLY A 67 6.01 29.00 10.42
C GLY A 67 6.15 27.83 9.43
N LEU A 68 5.35 26.78 9.55
CA LEU A 68 5.34 25.67 8.61
C LEU A 68 4.61 26.05 7.31
N PRO A 69 4.93 25.44 6.16
CA PRO A 69 4.40 25.85 4.85
C PRO A 69 2.87 25.89 4.75
N ASN A 70 2.19 24.95 5.39
CA ASN A 70 0.73 24.86 5.40
C ASN A 70 0.22 25.02 6.84
N GLU A 71 -0.01 26.24 7.24
CA GLU A 71 -0.61 26.54 8.54
C GLU A 71 -2.10 26.20 8.52
N GLN A 72 -2.53 25.39 9.49
CA GLN A 72 -3.90 24.91 9.61
C GLN A 72 -4.75 25.77 10.55
N GLY A 73 -6.06 25.56 10.52
CA GLY A 73 -7.09 26.36 11.18
C GLY A 73 -7.10 26.42 12.71
N ILE A 74 -6.07 25.89 13.39
CA ILE A 74 -5.84 26.04 14.83
C ILE A 74 -4.64 26.92 15.08
N THR A 75 -4.70 27.80 16.08
CA THR A 75 -3.59 28.68 16.49
C THR A 75 -2.71 28.04 17.56
N LEU A 76 -1.47 28.48 17.69
CA LEU A 76 -0.59 28.07 18.79
C LEU A 76 -1.23 28.31 20.18
N ALA A 77 -2.00 29.38 20.34
CA ALA A 77 -2.68 29.68 21.61
C ALA A 77 -3.77 28.65 21.93
N GLU A 78 -4.53 28.21 20.92
CA GLU A 78 -5.55 27.14 21.09
C GLU A 78 -4.89 25.79 21.36
N VAL A 79 -3.75 25.49 20.71
CA VAL A 79 -2.93 24.29 21.02
C VAL A 79 -2.51 24.30 22.48
N ASP A 80 -1.99 25.41 23.00
CA ASP A 80 -1.59 25.55 24.40
C ASP A 80 -2.78 25.44 25.34
N GLN A 81 -3.93 26.05 24.99
CA GLN A 81 -5.16 25.94 25.77
C GLN A 81 -5.64 24.50 25.90
N ILE A 82 -5.75 23.76 24.79
CA ILE A 82 -6.15 22.35 24.79
C ILE A 82 -5.15 21.50 25.58
N ARG A 83 -3.87 21.77 25.42
CA ARG A 83 -2.79 21.10 26.18
C ARG A 83 -2.96 21.29 27.69
N GLN A 84 -3.26 22.52 28.13
CA GLN A 84 -3.48 22.81 29.55
C GLN A 84 -4.74 22.12 30.09
N ILE A 85 -5.85 22.16 29.35
CA ILE A 85 -7.08 21.45 29.71
C ILE A 85 -6.79 19.94 29.86
N THR A 86 -6.05 19.35 28.94
CA THR A 86 -5.71 17.93 28.96
C THR A 86 -4.92 17.57 30.21
N LYS A 87 -3.92 18.36 30.58
CA LYS A 87 -3.15 18.16 31.82
C LYS A 87 -4.02 18.24 33.06
N ASP A 88 -4.87 19.28 33.16
CA ASP A 88 -5.63 19.58 34.36
C ASP A 88 -6.82 18.63 34.56
N LYS A 89 -7.47 18.20 33.47
CA LYS A 89 -8.71 17.42 33.50
C LYS A 89 -8.54 15.93 33.22
N TYR A 90 -7.59 15.59 32.34
CA TYR A 90 -7.37 14.21 31.89
C TYR A 90 -6.07 13.60 32.41
N GLY A 91 -5.18 14.40 33.01
CA GLY A 91 -4.00 13.93 33.72
C GLY A 91 -2.82 13.46 32.83
N PHE A 92 -2.79 13.85 31.57
CA PHE A 92 -1.63 13.59 30.70
C PHE A 92 -1.28 14.82 29.83
N ASP A 93 -0.07 14.86 29.30
CA ASP A 93 0.36 15.88 28.37
C ASP A 93 0.18 15.41 26.91
N PRO A 94 -0.65 16.05 26.08
CA PRO A 94 -0.80 15.66 24.66
C PRO A 94 0.35 16.14 23.79
N LEU A 95 1.38 16.77 24.33
CA LEU A 95 2.68 17.20 23.78
C LEU A 95 2.65 18.42 22.85
N GLY A 96 1.62 18.72 22.14
CA GLY A 96 1.57 19.86 21.21
C GLY A 96 1.69 19.43 19.75
N TYR A 97 2.56 20.07 18.98
CA TYR A 97 2.79 19.70 17.57
C TYR A 97 4.25 19.32 17.33
N THR A 98 4.47 18.53 16.28
CA THR A 98 5.78 18.03 15.88
C THR A 98 6.39 18.92 14.81
N SER A 99 7.68 19.26 14.95
CA SER A 99 8.44 20.08 13.99
C SER A 99 9.44 19.29 13.16
N SER A 100 9.77 18.05 13.54
CA SER A 100 10.67 17.18 12.79
C SER A 100 10.13 15.75 12.72
N ASN A 101 10.42 15.05 11.62
CA ASN A 101 9.96 13.67 11.37
C ASN A 101 11.14 12.79 11.03
N GLN A 102 11.79 12.26 12.05
CA GLN A 102 12.98 11.42 11.93
C GLN A 102 12.57 9.95 11.71
N SER A 103 13.23 9.32 10.75
CA SER A 103 13.19 7.87 10.52
C SER A 103 14.60 7.33 10.65
N GLU A 104 14.75 6.21 11.34
CA GLU A 104 16.04 5.54 11.56
C GLU A 104 15.97 4.13 10.99
N GLN A 105 17.08 3.67 10.43
CA GLN A 105 17.22 2.33 9.89
C GLN A 105 18.61 1.79 10.19
N GLU A 106 18.68 0.56 10.66
CA GLU A 106 19.92 -0.16 10.88
C GLU A 106 19.88 -1.48 10.10
N PHE A 107 20.97 -1.80 9.43
CA PHE A 107 21.13 -3.02 8.65
C PHE A 107 22.41 -3.73 9.09
N MET A 108 22.31 -4.99 9.42
CA MET A 108 23.45 -5.86 9.66
C MET A 108 23.33 -7.13 8.82
N THR A 109 24.47 -7.56 8.24
CA THR A 109 24.57 -8.86 7.58
C THR A 109 25.88 -9.53 7.99
N ALA A 110 25.79 -10.79 8.36
CA ALA A 110 26.96 -11.65 8.58
C ALA A 110 26.84 -12.92 7.75
N ARG A 111 27.92 -13.30 7.08
CA ARG A 111 27.97 -14.50 6.25
C ARG A 111 29.26 -15.26 6.49
N LEU A 112 29.16 -16.59 6.54
CA LEU A 112 30.25 -17.52 6.64
C LEU A 112 30.15 -18.56 5.52
N ASP A 113 31.16 -18.65 4.70
CA ASP A 113 31.27 -19.66 3.65
C ASP A 113 32.36 -20.67 4.01
N ILE A 114 32.05 -21.96 4.00
CA ILE A 114 32.93 -23.04 4.36
C ILE A 114 32.99 -24.07 3.21
N ASN A 115 34.11 -24.22 2.60
CA ASN A 115 34.43 -25.35 1.69
C ASN A 115 34.75 -26.55 2.57
N ILE A 116 33.73 -27.39 2.89
CA ILE A 116 33.89 -28.60 3.72
C ILE A 116 34.86 -29.57 3.03
N THR A 117 34.64 -29.72 1.72
CA THR A 117 35.53 -30.40 0.78
C THR A 117 35.53 -29.63 -0.54
N ASP A 118 36.29 -30.04 -1.54
CA ASP A 118 36.26 -29.43 -2.87
C ASP A 118 34.85 -29.52 -3.52
N ASN A 119 34.05 -30.49 -3.12
CA ASN A 119 32.71 -30.76 -3.67
C ASN A 119 31.54 -30.31 -2.79
N HIS A 120 31.80 -29.91 -1.55
CA HIS A 120 30.73 -29.55 -0.60
C HIS A 120 31.01 -28.21 0.01
N ARG A 121 30.08 -27.27 -0.20
CA ARG A 121 30.12 -25.91 0.34
C ARG A 121 28.93 -25.62 1.23
N LEU A 122 29.20 -25.14 2.43
CA LEU A 122 28.23 -24.64 3.37
C LEU A 122 28.31 -23.12 3.44
N THR A 123 27.17 -22.45 3.27
CA THR A 123 27.01 -21.03 3.53
C THR A 123 26.08 -20.86 4.71
N ILE A 124 26.45 -20.03 5.68
CA ILE A 124 25.61 -19.63 6.81
C ILE A 124 25.45 -18.11 6.73
N ASN A 125 24.23 -17.61 6.89
CA ASN A 125 23.93 -16.18 6.89
C ASN A 125 23.03 -15.78 8.04
N HIS A 126 23.31 -14.61 8.53
CA HIS A 126 22.48 -13.84 9.45
C HIS A 126 22.24 -12.46 8.86
N LYS A 127 21.01 -11.99 8.93
CA LYS A 127 20.62 -10.63 8.51
C LYS A 127 19.66 -10.06 9.53
N GLU A 128 19.94 -8.86 9.97
CA GLU A 128 19.07 -8.07 10.83
C GLU A 128 18.76 -6.71 10.19
N VAL A 129 17.51 -6.29 10.29
CA VAL A 129 17.04 -4.98 9.82
C VAL A 129 16.14 -4.41 10.89
N GLU A 130 16.55 -3.29 11.47
CA GLU A 130 15.72 -2.50 12.37
C GLU A 130 15.34 -1.19 11.68
N SER A 131 14.08 -0.79 11.82
CA SER A 131 13.62 0.49 11.31
C SER A 131 12.60 1.11 12.22
N SER A 132 12.62 2.45 12.29
CA SER A 132 11.59 3.20 12.96
C SER A 132 11.27 4.49 12.19
N LYS A 133 9.98 4.86 12.18
CA LYS A 133 9.52 6.10 11.57
C LYS A 133 8.32 6.68 12.29
N LEU A 134 8.27 7.99 12.39
CA LEU A 134 7.09 8.70 12.87
C LEU A 134 6.01 8.74 11.79
N ASN A 135 4.76 8.50 12.19
CA ASN A 135 3.57 8.60 11.32
C ASN A 135 2.52 9.49 11.97
N GLY A 136 1.73 10.16 11.12
CA GLY A 136 0.63 11.00 11.56
C GLY A 136 1.02 12.39 12.02
N ALA A 137 2.27 12.82 11.77
CA ALA A 137 2.77 14.12 12.22
C ALA A 137 1.88 15.28 11.75
N ASN A 138 1.37 16.06 12.71
CA ASN A 138 0.51 17.23 12.57
C ASN A 138 -0.68 17.07 11.62
N SER A 139 -0.79 15.93 10.98
CA SER A 139 -1.88 15.47 10.13
C SER A 139 -2.26 16.30 8.90
N SER A 140 -3.28 15.78 8.24
CA SER A 140 -3.79 16.24 6.95
C SER A 140 -5.14 16.94 7.10
N TYR A 141 -5.58 17.55 6.02
CA TYR A 141 -6.87 18.19 5.76
C TYR A 141 -8.01 17.85 6.75
N GLY A 142 -8.43 18.85 7.53
CA GLY A 142 -9.58 18.75 8.43
C GLY A 142 -9.33 18.22 9.83
N THR A 143 -8.13 17.69 10.12
CA THR A 143 -7.77 17.22 11.46
C THR A 143 -6.37 17.68 11.82
N PHE A 144 -6.19 18.27 12.98
CA PHE A 144 -4.90 18.53 13.58
C PHE A 144 -4.59 17.46 14.63
N ASN A 145 -3.50 16.72 14.43
CA ASN A 145 -3.00 15.76 15.41
C ASN A 145 -2.05 16.44 16.37
N PHE A 146 -2.35 16.36 17.65
CA PHE A 146 -1.33 16.58 18.68
C PHE A 146 -0.30 15.45 18.61
N SER A 147 0.93 15.69 19.04
CA SER A 147 1.99 14.68 18.96
C SER A 147 1.66 13.39 19.72
N SER A 148 0.74 13.43 20.68
CA SER A 148 0.19 12.23 21.33
C SER A 148 -0.63 11.32 20.42
N ALA A 149 -1.22 11.87 19.33
CA ALA A 149 -1.99 11.10 18.34
C ALA A 149 -1.11 10.59 17.17
N GLU A 150 0.16 10.98 17.15
CA GLU A 150 1.17 10.40 16.29
C GLU A 150 1.61 9.04 16.83
N TYR A 151 2.28 8.25 15.99
CA TYR A 151 2.86 6.99 16.45
C TYR A 151 4.19 6.69 15.78
N GLN A 152 5.10 6.14 16.57
CA GLN A 152 6.35 5.58 16.08
C GLN A 152 6.06 4.16 15.58
N LYS A 153 6.23 3.92 14.28
CA LYS A 153 6.17 2.59 13.71
C LYS A 153 7.58 2.01 13.68
N GLY A 154 7.80 0.97 14.48
CA GLY A 154 9.01 0.17 14.49
C GLY A 154 8.80 -1.14 13.74
N GLU A 155 9.85 -1.62 13.09
CA GLU A 155 9.90 -2.94 12.47
C GLU A 155 11.30 -3.52 12.68
N ASN A 156 11.35 -4.73 13.26
CA ASN A 156 12.57 -5.54 13.39
C ASN A 156 12.37 -6.81 12.59
N THR A 157 13.33 -7.11 11.70
CA THR A 157 13.36 -8.33 10.90
C THR A 157 14.71 -9.02 11.08
N GLU A 158 14.69 -10.25 11.54
CA GLU A 158 15.85 -11.11 11.68
C GLU A 158 15.71 -12.33 10.77
N THR A 159 16.76 -12.69 10.06
CA THR A 159 16.78 -13.85 9.17
C THR A 159 18.06 -14.64 9.38
N ASP A 160 17.91 -15.89 9.78
CA ASP A 160 18.99 -16.87 9.89
C ASP A 160 18.82 -17.97 8.87
N GLY A 161 19.92 -18.45 8.32
CA GLY A 161 19.82 -19.54 7.37
C GLY A 161 21.14 -20.19 6.99
N PHE A 162 21.01 -21.37 6.40
CA PHE A 162 22.14 -22.03 5.77
C PHE A 162 21.76 -22.61 4.40
N LEU A 163 22.75 -22.76 3.56
CA LEU A 163 22.70 -23.43 2.27
C LEU A 163 23.89 -24.40 2.17
N LEU A 164 23.58 -25.66 1.95
CA LEU A 164 24.57 -26.70 1.62
C LEU A 164 24.44 -27.07 0.15
N VAL A 165 25.48 -26.83 -0.62
CA VAL A 165 25.61 -27.26 -2.02
C VAL A 165 26.59 -28.43 -2.06
N SER A 166 26.19 -29.51 -2.72
CA SER A 166 26.98 -30.73 -2.83
C SER A 166 27.05 -31.24 -4.28
N ASN A 167 28.24 -31.30 -4.83
CA ASN A 167 28.52 -31.90 -6.14
C ASN A 167 28.89 -33.37 -5.88
N TRP A 168 27.95 -34.29 -6.10
CA TRP A 168 28.17 -35.73 -5.86
C TRP A 168 28.96 -36.40 -6.99
N SER A 169 28.80 -35.87 -8.21
CA SER A 169 29.53 -36.19 -9.40
C SER A 169 29.54 -35.00 -10.34
N ASP A 170 30.17 -35.11 -11.51
CA ASP A 170 30.13 -34.08 -12.53
C ASP A 170 28.69 -33.80 -13.01
N ASP A 171 27.80 -34.80 -12.89
CA ASP A 171 26.44 -34.74 -13.40
C ASP A 171 25.35 -34.56 -12.30
N LEU A 172 25.71 -34.69 -11.00
CA LEU A 172 24.73 -34.70 -9.92
C LEU A 172 25.05 -33.67 -8.84
N ILE A 173 24.13 -32.71 -8.66
CA ILE A 173 24.23 -31.63 -7.67
C ILE A 173 23.00 -31.66 -6.76
N SER A 174 23.21 -31.52 -5.45
CA SER A 174 22.13 -31.27 -4.51
C SER A 174 22.30 -29.94 -3.77
N GLU A 175 21.17 -29.31 -3.49
CA GLU A 175 21.09 -28.09 -2.65
C GLU A 175 20.10 -28.34 -1.51
N ILE A 176 20.54 -28.12 -0.29
CA ILE A 176 19.69 -28.14 0.89
C ILE A 176 19.78 -26.76 1.56
N SER A 177 18.66 -26.11 1.73
CA SER A 177 18.61 -24.85 2.47
C SER A 177 17.55 -24.89 3.56
N TYR A 178 17.83 -24.19 4.63
CA TYR A 178 16.92 -23.93 5.72
C TYR A 178 17.09 -22.47 6.15
N SER A 179 15.99 -21.79 6.40
CA SER A 179 16.05 -20.45 6.98
C SER A 179 14.83 -20.18 7.85
N THR A 180 15.05 -19.35 8.87
CA THR A 180 14.00 -18.76 9.68
C THR A 180 14.02 -17.26 9.48
N LYS A 181 12.85 -16.64 9.40
CA LYS A 181 12.67 -15.20 9.38
C LYS A 181 11.67 -14.81 10.45
N THR A 182 12.11 -14.03 11.41
CA THR A 182 11.24 -13.40 12.40
C THR A 182 11.02 -11.95 12.03
N GLN A 183 9.78 -11.48 12.07
CA GLN A 183 9.44 -10.08 11.87
C GLN A 183 8.51 -9.63 12.98
N LYS A 184 8.87 -8.53 13.65
CA LYS A 184 8.07 -7.92 14.72
C LYS A 184 7.77 -6.48 14.37
N THR A 185 6.51 -6.08 14.52
CA THR A 185 6.10 -4.70 14.30
C THR A 185 5.60 -4.09 15.60
N SER A 186 5.91 -2.81 15.80
CA SER A 186 5.38 -2.01 16.90
C SER A 186 4.80 -0.70 16.37
N GLN A 187 3.76 -0.20 17.03
CA GLN A 187 3.11 1.06 16.68
C GLN A 187 2.78 1.79 17.99
N MET A 188 3.69 2.66 18.44
CA MET A 188 3.65 3.23 19.77
C MET A 188 3.39 4.73 19.74
N SER A 189 2.38 5.19 20.49
CA SER A 189 2.21 6.61 20.77
C SER A 189 3.27 7.11 21.74
N PRO A 190 3.76 8.37 21.59
CA PRO A 190 4.70 8.99 22.53
C PRO A 190 4.21 9.06 23.98
N VAL A 191 2.88 9.00 24.18
CA VAL A 191 2.27 9.02 25.52
C VAL A 191 1.88 7.61 26.03
N GLY A 192 2.28 6.57 25.31
CA GLY A 192 1.92 5.18 25.61
C GLY A 192 0.55 4.78 25.07
N GLN A 193 0.24 3.47 25.16
CA GLN A 193 -0.96 2.90 24.51
C GLN A 193 -2.18 2.78 25.45
N ASN A 194 -2.04 3.04 26.75
CA ASN A 194 -3.08 2.77 27.74
C ASN A 194 -4.09 3.93 27.95
N LEU A 195 -4.04 4.95 27.10
CA LEU A 195 -4.94 6.10 27.16
C LEU A 195 -6.06 5.97 26.12
N PRO A 196 -7.25 6.55 26.36
CA PRO A 196 -8.24 6.75 25.31
C PRO A 196 -7.76 7.73 24.25
N SER A 197 -8.34 7.63 23.06
CA SER A 197 -8.27 8.66 22.03
C SER A 197 -9.33 9.73 22.30
N PHE A 198 -9.03 10.98 21.98
CA PHE A 198 -9.95 12.09 22.10
C PHE A 198 -9.99 12.88 20.78
N VAL A 199 -11.16 13.17 20.29
CA VAL A 199 -11.40 14.01 19.12
C VAL A 199 -12.22 15.23 19.57
N ILE A 200 -11.67 16.41 19.36
CA ILE A 200 -12.39 17.67 19.60
C ILE A 200 -12.84 18.15 18.22
N GLU A 201 -14.12 18.02 17.92
CA GLU A 201 -14.71 18.57 16.71
C GLU A 201 -14.73 20.10 16.79
N ASN A 202 -14.55 20.78 15.67
CA ASN A 202 -14.57 22.25 15.62
C ASN A 202 -13.62 22.92 16.64
N CYS A 203 -12.38 22.39 16.79
CA CYS A 203 -11.45 22.84 17.81
C CYS A 203 -10.76 24.17 17.49
N GLY A 204 -10.89 24.70 16.29
CA GLY A 204 -10.26 25.95 15.86
C GLY A 204 -11.17 26.82 15.00
N ALA A 205 -10.65 27.96 14.58
CA ALA A 205 -11.42 29.00 13.87
C ALA A 205 -11.96 28.57 12.48
N LYS A 206 -11.49 27.45 11.92
CA LYS A 206 -11.89 26.93 10.60
C LYS A 206 -12.60 25.56 10.66
N GLU A 207 -13.26 25.25 11.76
CA GLU A 207 -14.02 24.00 11.92
C GLU A 207 -13.18 22.75 11.66
N ILE A 208 -11.94 22.73 12.13
CA ILE A 208 -11.09 21.53 12.07
C ILE A 208 -11.30 20.67 13.31
N ASN A 209 -11.00 19.38 13.19
CA ASN A 209 -10.97 18.47 14.34
C ASN A 209 -9.57 18.42 14.94
N CYS A 210 -9.47 18.24 16.25
CA CYS A 210 -8.22 18.00 16.95
C CYS A 210 -8.21 16.60 17.53
N ALA A 211 -7.16 15.81 17.24
CA ALA A 211 -6.98 14.48 17.79
C ALA A 211 -5.87 14.45 18.83
N LEU A 212 -6.15 13.82 19.99
CA LEU A 212 -5.26 13.70 21.14
C LEU A 212 -5.29 12.27 21.70
N GLY A 213 -4.25 11.88 22.42
CA GLY A 213 -4.08 10.51 22.91
C GLY A 213 -3.67 9.57 21.78
N PRO A 214 -3.49 8.27 22.03
CA PRO A 214 -3.09 7.32 21.00
C PRO A 214 -4.07 7.29 19.82
N ASP A 215 -3.56 7.14 18.60
CA ASP A 215 -4.39 6.93 17.42
C ASP A 215 -5.32 5.73 17.61
N ILE A 216 -6.59 5.87 17.25
CA ILE A 216 -7.63 4.84 17.46
C ILE A 216 -7.32 3.50 16.81
N PHE A 217 -6.58 3.50 15.70
CA PHE A 217 -6.17 2.30 14.96
C PHE A 217 -4.86 1.70 15.48
N ARG A 218 -4.21 2.35 16.47
CA ARG A 218 -2.90 1.94 17.00
C ARG A 218 -2.96 1.55 18.47
N SER A 219 -4.09 1.67 19.12
CA SER A 219 -4.26 1.29 20.52
C SER A 219 -3.97 -0.19 20.80
N ALA A 220 -4.24 -1.07 19.83
CA ALA A 220 -3.76 -2.45 19.77
C ALA A 220 -3.56 -2.81 18.30
N ASN A 221 -2.33 -2.74 17.83
CA ASN A 221 -1.98 -3.04 16.45
C ASN A 221 -0.55 -3.55 16.35
N ALA A 222 -0.41 -4.85 16.14
CA ALA A 222 0.87 -5.52 15.91
C ALA A 222 0.71 -6.66 14.91
N LEU A 223 1.75 -6.91 14.14
CA LEU A 223 1.86 -8.08 13.27
C LEU A 223 3.25 -8.66 13.49
N ASP A 224 3.31 -9.76 14.22
CA ASP A 224 4.52 -10.54 14.42
C ASP A 224 4.40 -11.84 13.62
N THR A 225 5.44 -12.19 12.90
CA THR A 225 5.47 -13.40 12.09
C THR A 225 6.80 -14.13 12.30
N GLU A 226 6.74 -15.45 12.39
CA GLU A 226 7.89 -16.31 12.23
C GLU A 226 7.67 -17.20 11.00
N ASN A 227 8.63 -17.20 10.10
CA ASN A 227 8.56 -17.96 8.86
C ASN A 227 9.72 -18.95 8.81
N THR A 228 9.39 -20.23 8.71
CA THR A 228 10.38 -21.30 8.49
C THR A 228 10.33 -21.75 7.03
N PHE A 229 11.47 -21.82 6.41
CA PHE A 229 11.61 -22.28 5.03
C PHE A 229 12.62 -23.42 4.95
N PHE A 230 12.21 -24.54 4.36
CA PHE A 230 13.08 -25.65 4.02
C PHE A 230 12.99 -25.94 2.54
N LYS A 231 14.12 -26.22 1.91
CA LYS A 231 14.21 -26.62 0.50
C LYS A 231 15.26 -27.73 0.31
N ALA A 232 14.86 -28.77 -0.41
CA ALA A 232 15.78 -29.77 -0.95
C ALA A 232 15.60 -29.82 -2.48
N LYS A 233 16.69 -29.58 -3.22
CA LYS A 233 16.73 -29.56 -4.68
C LYS A 233 17.79 -30.51 -5.18
N LEU A 234 17.48 -31.27 -6.22
CA LEU A 234 18.38 -32.15 -6.95
C LEU A 234 18.42 -31.69 -8.40
N THR A 235 19.64 -31.55 -8.94
CA THR A 235 19.87 -31.28 -10.35
C THR A 235 20.74 -32.39 -10.94
N TYR A 236 20.29 -32.99 -12.06
CA TYR A 236 20.97 -34.06 -12.75
C TYR A 236 21.13 -33.71 -14.23
N TYR A 237 22.33 -33.82 -14.72
CA TYR A 237 22.71 -33.59 -16.13
C TYR A 237 22.85 -34.94 -16.84
N ASP A 238 22.20 -35.07 -18.00
CA ASP A 238 22.25 -36.28 -18.82
C ASP A 238 22.27 -35.88 -20.32
N ASP A 239 23.43 -35.94 -20.94
CA ASP A 239 23.65 -35.47 -22.32
C ASP A 239 23.07 -34.04 -22.53
N ASN A 240 21.95 -33.95 -23.23
CA ASN A 240 21.29 -32.70 -23.56
C ASN A 240 20.11 -32.37 -22.62
N HIS A 241 19.97 -33.06 -21.50
CA HIS A 241 18.94 -32.84 -20.50
C HIS A 241 19.53 -32.32 -19.19
N LYS A 242 18.84 -31.36 -18.58
CA LYS A 242 19.10 -30.92 -17.21
C LYS A 242 17.82 -31.05 -16.39
N TRP A 243 17.69 -32.14 -15.70
CA TRP A 243 16.60 -32.44 -14.80
C TRP A 243 16.78 -31.69 -13.48
N THR A 244 15.72 -31.05 -13.02
CA THR A 244 15.66 -30.46 -11.68
C THR A 244 14.39 -30.91 -10.98
N ALA A 245 14.55 -31.47 -9.79
CA ALA A 245 13.43 -31.84 -8.93
C ALA A 245 13.63 -31.23 -7.54
N GLY A 246 12.57 -30.85 -6.88
CA GLY A 246 12.66 -30.26 -5.57
C GLY A 246 11.42 -30.42 -4.71
N TYR A 247 11.67 -30.32 -3.41
CA TYR A 247 10.69 -30.28 -2.36
C TYR A 247 10.93 -29.03 -1.52
N GLU A 248 9.88 -28.26 -1.25
CA GLU A 248 9.93 -27.03 -0.44
C GLU A 248 8.81 -27.07 0.58
N THR A 249 9.09 -26.63 1.80
CA THR A 249 8.06 -26.30 2.78
C THR A 249 8.29 -24.88 3.29
N LYS A 250 7.18 -24.17 3.49
CA LYS A 250 7.14 -22.88 4.18
C LYS A 250 6.06 -22.94 5.24
N GLU A 251 6.42 -22.56 6.44
CA GLU A 251 5.50 -22.44 7.56
C GLU A 251 5.46 -20.98 8.00
N TRP A 252 4.29 -20.45 8.27
CA TRP A 252 4.09 -19.13 8.81
C TRP A 252 3.34 -19.20 10.12
N ASP A 253 4.01 -18.85 11.21
CA ASP A 253 3.39 -18.58 12.50
C ASP A 253 3.00 -17.10 12.55
N ILE A 254 1.73 -16.83 12.80
CA ILE A 254 1.16 -15.49 12.73
C ILE A 254 0.58 -15.10 14.07
N TYR A 255 1.04 -13.98 14.60
CA TYR A 255 0.36 -13.21 15.63
C TYR A 255 -0.03 -11.86 15.03
N ASN A 256 -1.33 -11.63 14.87
CA ASN A 256 -1.84 -10.35 14.38
C ASN A 256 -2.94 -9.83 15.29
N VAL A 257 -2.72 -8.68 15.91
CA VAL A 257 -3.74 -7.99 16.69
C VAL A 257 -4.10 -6.67 16.02
N PHE A 258 -5.40 -6.41 15.90
CA PHE A 258 -5.93 -5.14 15.45
C PHE A 258 -7.28 -4.89 16.14
N ILE A 259 -7.26 -4.12 17.22
CA ILE A 259 -8.47 -3.74 17.96
C ILE A 259 -8.60 -2.21 17.92
N VAL A 260 -9.54 -1.72 17.13
CA VAL A 260 -9.78 -0.28 16.97
C VAL A 260 -10.35 0.29 18.26
N ALA A 261 -9.79 1.39 18.75
CA ALA A 261 -10.20 2.06 19.98
C ALA A 261 -10.27 1.13 21.20
N GLN A 262 -9.27 0.26 21.39
CA GLN A 262 -9.22 -0.69 22.52
C GLN A 262 -9.35 -0.02 23.89
N ASN A 263 -8.86 1.21 24.02
CA ASN A 263 -8.96 2.00 25.24
C ASN A 263 -10.06 3.07 25.18
N GLY A 264 -10.95 3.01 24.18
CA GLY A 264 -12.01 3.95 23.94
C GLY A 264 -11.59 5.15 23.10
N SER A 265 -12.57 5.73 22.40
CA SER A 265 -12.46 7.01 21.69
C SER A 265 -13.65 7.87 22.06
N TYR A 266 -13.39 9.14 22.34
CA TYR A 266 -14.38 10.12 22.75
C TYR A 266 -14.41 11.30 21.79
N ASP A 267 -15.60 11.69 21.33
CA ASP A 267 -15.82 12.88 20.51
C ASP A 267 -16.40 13.99 21.36
N PHE A 268 -15.96 15.24 21.18
CA PHE A 268 -16.40 16.42 21.91
C PHE A 268 -16.78 17.54 20.94
N ASP A 269 -17.82 18.29 21.25
CA ASP A 269 -18.20 19.48 20.50
C ASP A 269 -17.42 20.70 21.03
N GLY A 270 -16.40 21.09 20.29
CA GLY A 270 -15.53 22.23 20.61
C GLY A 270 -14.66 22.09 21.87
N ILE A 271 -13.82 23.08 22.10
CA ILE A 271 -12.93 23.13 23.27
C ILE A 271 -13.71 23.20 24.59
N ASP A 272 -14.90 23.86 24.60
CA ASP A 272 -15.74 23.98 25.80
C ASP A 272 -16.36 22.64 26.21
N GLY A 273 -16.83 21.84 25.24
CA GLY A 273 -17.27 20.46 25.47
C GLY A 273 -16.18 19.59 26.05
N TYR A 274 -14.97 19.71 25.51
CA TYR A 274 -13.77 19.02 26.03
C TYR A 274 -13.43 19.45 27.46
N ALA A 275 -13.40 20.76 27.73
CA ALA A 275 -13.11 21.31 29.05
C ALA A 275 -14.13 20.90 30.12
N SER A 276 -15.39 20.70 29.70
CA SER A 276 -16.48 20.27 30.60
C SER A 276 -16.58 18.75 30.81
N GLN A 277 -15.67 17.96 30.12
CA GLN A 277 -15.63 16.50 30.18
C GLN A 277 -16.96 15.84 29.76
N GLN A 278 -17.68 16.45 28.81
CA GLN A 278 -18.95 15.97 28.24
C GLN A 278 -18.76 15.60 26.79
N ALA A 279 -18.66 14.30 26.50
CA ALA A 279 -18.53 13.80 25.16
C ALA A 279 -19.86 13.74 24.43
N THR A 280 -19.85 13.99 23.12
CA THR A 280 -20.96 13.81 22.19
C THR A 280 -21.03 12.38 21.67
N GLY A 281 -19.86 11.78 21.41
CA GLY A 281 -19.65 10.43 20.90
C GLY A 281 -18.77 9.58 21.82
N PHE A 282 -18.97 8.26 21.75
CA PHE A 282 -18.10 7.27 22.36
C PHE A 282 -18.06 6.01 21.50
N PHE A 283 -16.85 5.56 21.17
CA PHE A 283 -16.64 4.33 20.43
C PHE A 283 -15.60 3.46 21.15
N HIS A 284 -15.83 2.15 21.23
CA HIS A 284 -14.93 1.24 21.88
C HIS A 284 -15.15 -0.19 21.40
N ASN A 285 -14.06 -0.87 21.08
CA ASN A 285 -14.03 -2.33 20.87
C ASN A 285 -13.00 -2.93 21.80
N ASN A 286 -13.21 -4.16 22.20
CA ASN A 286 -12.20 -4.94 22.91
C ASN A 286 -12.47 -6.43 22.74
N SER A 287 -11.48 -7.25 23.07
CA SER A 287 -11.69 -8.68 23.25
C SER A 287 -12.63 -8.93 24.43
N ARG A 288 -13.39 -10.03 24.37
CA ARG A 288 -14.33 -10.37 25.45
C ARG A 288 -13.65 -10.73 26.77
N ASP A 289 -12.41 -11.21 26.73
CA ASP A 289 -11.58 -11.45 27.91
C ASP A 289 -10.78 -10.22 28.36
N LEU A 290 -10.91 -9.10 27.63
CA LEU A 290 -10.24 -7.82 27.89
C LEU A 290 -8.71 -7.90 27.80
N THR A 291 -8.19 -8.89 27.08
CA THR A 291 -6.76 -9.01 26.81
C THR A 291 -6.47 -8.75 25.33
N GLU A 292 -5.29 -8.24 25.02
CA GLU A 292 -4.85 -8.04 23.64
C GLU A 292 -4.78 -9.38 22.88
N ALA A 293 -4.20 -10.40 23.53
CA ALA A 293 -4.09 -11.74 22.97
C ALA A 293 -5.45 -12.41 22.69
N GLY A 294 -6.47 -12.12 23.51
CA GLY A 294 -7.83 -12.62 23.28
C GLY A 294 -8.50 -12.09 22.03
N GLY A 295 -8.06 -10.93 21.54
CA GLY A 295 -8.51 -10.34 20.29
C GLY A 295 -7.56 -10.57 19.11
N ALA A 296 -6.42 -11.23 19.32
CA ALA A 296 -5.44 -11.48 18.27
C ALA A 296 -5.82 -12.69 17.39
N ALA A 297 -5.50 -12.62 16.12
CA ALA A 297 -5.39 -13.78 15.24
C ALA A 297 -4.08 -14.49 15.58
N ILE A 298 -4.16 -15.73 16.04
CA ILE A 298 -3.02 -16.60 16.31
C ILE A 298 -3.27 -17.88 15.54
N PHE A 299 -2.47 -18.13 14.52
CA PHE A 299 -2.63 -19.30 13.67
C PHE A 299 -1.34 -19.59 12.89
N THR A 300 -1.20 -20.83 12.47
CA THR A 300 -0.12 -21.31 11.60
C THR A 300 -0.71 -21.79 10.29
N TYR A 301 -0.03 -21.55 9.18
CA TYR A 301 -0.35 -22.17 7.92
C TYR A 301 0.91 -22.56 7.15
N ASP A 302 0.78 -23.60 6.34
CA ASP A 302 1.87 -24.23 5.62
C ASP A 302 1.66 -24.16 4.11
N LEU A 303 2.77 -24.07 3.39
CA LEU A 303 2.84 -24.33 1.96
C LEU A 303 3.83 -25.48 1.72
N THR A 304 3.34 -26.58 1.21
CA THR A 304 4.16 -27.69 0.72
C THR A 304 4.20 -27.69 -0.79
N SER A 305 5.38 -27.79 -1.35
CA SER A 305 5.58 -27.74 -2.81
C SER A 305 6.44 -28.88 -3.30
N LEU A 306 6.00 -29.50 -4.39
CA LEU A 306 6.76 -30.49 -5.16
C LEU A 306 6.90 -30.01 -6.59
N TYR A 307 8.11 -30.05 -7.14
CA TYR A 307 8.30 -29.66 -8.54
C TYR A 307 9.32 -30.56 -9.25
N ILE A 308 9.12 -30.65 -10.56
CA ILE A 308 10.06 -31.26 -11.50
C ILE A 308 10.07 -30.44 -12.77
N GLN A 309 11.26 -30.25 -13.32
CA GLN A 309 11.46 -29.63 -14.65
C GLN A 309 12.60 -30.28 -15.40
N ASP A 310 12.51 -30.20 -16.72
CA ASP A 310 13.55 -30.63 -17.66
C ASP A 310 13.90 -29.46 -18.59
N GLU A 311 15.18 -29.09 -18.60
CA GLU A 311 15.75 -28.17 -19.59
C GLU A 311 16.45 -29.04 -20.64
N ILE A 312 16.01 -28.93 -21.91
CA ILE A 312 16.38 -29.79 -23.00
C ILE A 312 17.11 -28.97 -24.08
N GLU A 313 18.32 -29.29 -24.36
CA GLU A 313 19.02 -28.77 -25.53
C GLU A 313 18.63 -29.59 -26.78
N LEU A 314 17.52 -29.12 -27.44
CA LEU A 314 17.03 -29.83 -28.63
C LEU A 314 17.94 -29.69 -29.85
N SER A 315 18.72 -28.64 -29.91
CA SER A 315 19.80 -28.41 -30.89
C SER A 315 20.72 -27.28 -30.41
N ASP A 316 21.86 -27.07 -31.05
CA ASP A 316 22.78 -25.96 -30.78
C ASP A 316 22.10 -24.57 -30.78
N LYS A 317 20.87 -24.48 -31.30
CA LYS A 317 20.11 -23.22 -31.42
C LYS A 317 18.83 -23.17 -30.63
N LEU A 318 18.38 -24.27 -30.04
CA LEU A 318 17.07 -24.36 -29.40
C LEU A 318 17.14 -25.08 -28.05
N ASN A 319 16.93 -24.31 -26.99
CA ASN A 319 16.73 -24.79 -25.63
C ASN A 319 15.26 -24.69 -25.27
N VAL A 320 14.72 -25.71 -24.61
CA VAL A 320 13.32 -25.78 -24.16
C VAL A 320 13.30 -26.22 -22.70
N LEU A 321 12.45 -25.59 -21.91
CA LEU A 321 12.15 -26.01 -20.53
C LEU A 321 10.69 -26.38 -20.41
N VAL A 322 10.44 -27.51 -19.77
CA VAL A 322 9.09 -27.96 -19.36
C VAL A 322 9.12 -28.25 -17.87
N GLY A 323 8.15 -27.73 -17.12
CA GLY A 323 8.11 -27.91 -15.67
C GLY A 323 6.69 -28.03 -15.14
N LEU A 324 6.55 -28.79 -14.06
CA LEU A 324 5.37 -28.91 -13.26
C LEU A 324 5.70 -28.62 -11.80
N ARG A 325 4.77 -27.93 -11.13
CA ARG A 325 4.87 -27.63 -9.70
C ARG A 325 3.50 -27.79 -9.07
N TYR A 326 3.43 -28.58 -8.03
CA TYR A 326 2.24 -28.75 -7.18
C TYR A 326 2.49 -27.99 -5.87
N ASP A 327 1.58 -27.11 -5.53
CA ASP A 327 1.57 -26.31 -4.30
C ASP A 327 0.31 -26.65 -3.51
N GLU A 328 0.46 -27.00 -2.22
CA GLU A 328 -0.63 -27.29 -1.29
C GLU A 328 -0.52 -26.34 -0.09
N PHE A 329 -1.59 -25.59 0.15
CA PHE A 329 -1.72 -24.70 1.30
C PHE A 329 -2.63 -25.37 2.33
N ASP A 330 -2.16 -25.46 3.58
CA ASP A 330 -2.93 -26.09 4.64
C ASP A 330 -2.78 -25.34 5.96
N SER A 331 -3.69 -25.61 6.92
CA SER A 331 -3.66 -25.07 8.26
C SER A 331 -4.49 -25.97 9.18
N ASP A 332 -3.91 -26.37 10.29
CA ASP A 332 -4.63 -27.06 11.39
C ASP A 332 -5.48 -26.08 12.21
N ASP A 333 -5.29 -24.78 12.05
CA ASP A 333 -6.00 -23.73 12.76
C ASP A 333 -7.24 -23.26 12.01
N ALA A 334 -8.29 -22.95 12.76
CA ALA A 334 -9.52 -22.39 12.22
C ALA A 334 -9.99 -21.19 13.05
N PRO A 335 -10.68 -20.20 12.44
CA PRO A 335 -11.36 -19.15 13.17
C PRO A 335 -12.36 -19.74 14.19
N ALA A 336 -12.62 -19.01 15.28
CA ALA A 336 -13.65 -19.44 16.22
C ALA A 336 -15.02 -19.51 15.51
N LEU A 337 -15.67 -20.65 15.62
CA LEU A 337 -16.95 -20.89 14.94
C LEU A 337 -18.03 -20.01 15.53
N ASN A 338 -18.65 -19.19 14.67
CA ASN A 338 -19.83 -18.42 15.04
C ASN A 338 -21.10 -19.15 14.63
N GLN A 339 -21.79 -19.75 15.61
CA GLN A 339 -23.00 -20.55 15.34
C GLN A 339 -24.13 -19.70 14.75
N GLY A 340 -24.26 -18.43 15.14
CA GLY A 340 -25.25 -17.52 14.56
C GLY A 340 -25.02 -17.26 13.07
N PHE A 341 -23.75 -17.21 12.65
CA PHE A 341 -23.38 -17.11 11.24
C PHE A 341 -23.76 -18.42 10.47
N VAL A 342 -23.43 -19.57 11.04
CA VAL A 342 -23.81 -20.87 10.42
C VAL A 342 -25.31 -21.00 10.26
N ASP A 343 -26.06 -20.64 11.28
CA ASP A 343 -27.53 -20.72 11.27
C ASP A 343 -28.15 -19.75 10.23
N ALA A 344 -27.52 -18.59 10.02
CA ALA A 344 -27.99 -17.57 9.08
C ALA A 344 -27.63 -17.86 7.62
N TYR A 345 -26.44 -18.40 7.37
CA TYR A 345 -25.87 -18.50 6.00
C TYR A 345 -25.68 -19.93 5.51
N GLY A 346 -25.73 -20.94 6.40
CA GLY A 346 -25.64 -22.35 6.03
C GLY A 346 -24.22 -22.91 5.80
N PHE A 347 -23.19 -22.13 6.08
CA PHE A 347 -21.78 -22.55 6.04
C PHE A 347 -20.98 -21.94 7.19
N ALA A 348 -19.80 -22.50 7.48
CA ALA A 348 -18.95 -21.99 8.57
C ALA A 348 -18.22 -20.71 8.15
N ASN A 349 -17.91 -19.85 9.13
CA ASN A 349 -16.93 -18.76 8.96
C ASN A 349 -15.53 -19.38 8.91
N GLY A 350 -15.13 -19.91 7.75
CA GLY A 350 -13.93 -20.69 7.55
C GLY A 350 -12.64 -19.86 7.50
N GLY A 351 -11.53 -20.57 7.65
CA GLY A 351 -10.16 -20.11 7.44
C GLY A 351 -9.55 -20.72 6.18
N ILE A 352 -8.23 -20.58 6.04
CA ILE A 352 -7.47 -21.21 4.97
C ILE A 352 -7.21 -22.67 5.36
N ALA A 353 -7.56 -23.62 4.52
CA ALA A 353 -7.21 -25.02 4.65
C ALA A 353 -7.46 -25.76 3.34
N GLY A 354 -6.53 -26.66 2.96
CA GLY A 354 -6.72 -27.65 1.89
C GLY A 354 -6.91 -27.05 0.49
N THR A 355 -6.29 -25.90 0.19
CA THR A 355 -6.28 -25.37 -1.17
C THR A 355 -5.00 -25.77 -1.88
N ASP A 356 -5.12 -26.24 -3.13
CA ASP A 356 -3.98 -26.69 -3.91
C ASP A 356 -3.97 -26.10 -5.32
N LEU A 357 -2.79 -26.04 -5.92
CA LEU A 357 -2.55 -25.57 -7.27
C LEU A 357 -1.57 -26.46 -8.00
N LEU A 358 -1.88 -26.80 -9.25
CA LEU A 358 -0.95 -27.41 -10.17
C LEU A 358 -0.50 -26.39 -11.21
N ASN A 359 0.71 -25.88 -11.02
CA ASN A 359 1.34 -24.93 -11.92
C ASN A 359 2.17 -25.64 -12.97
N TYR A 360 2.07 -25.18 -14.21
CA TYR A 360 2.89 -25.66 -15.31
C TYR A 360 3.65 -24.50 -15.94
N ARG A 361 4.85 -24.81 -16.48
CA ARG A 361 5.62 -23.85 -17.25
C ARG A 361 6.24 -24.49 -18.47
N PHE A 362 6.28 -23.72 -19.51
CA PHE A 362 6.96 -24.00 -20.74
C PHE A 362 7.77 -22.75 -21.11
N SER A 363 9.06 -22.92 -21.42
CA SER A 363 9.86 -21.83 -21.99
C SER A 363 10.77 -22.35 -23.07
N PHE A 364 11.19 -21.47 -23.96
CA PHE A 364 12.18 -21.76 -24.99
C PHE A 364 13.10 -20.57 -25.20
N GLU A 365 14.32 -20.88 -25.64
CA GLU A 365 15.28 -19.93 -26.18
C GLU A 365 15.75 -20.43 -27.54
N TYR A 366 15.54 -19.62 -28.58
CA TYR A 366 15.85 -19.96 -29.94
C TYR A 366 16.79 -18.93 -30.55
N GLU A 367 18.00 -19.38 -30.93
CA GLU A 367 18.96 -18.60 -31.72
C GLU A 367 18.55 -18.61 -33.17
N ILE A 368 17.94 -17.53 -33.66
CA ILE A 368 17.48 -17.38 -35.05
C ILE A 368 18.70 -17.35 -35.98
N ASP A 369 19.63 -16.48 -35.64
CA ASP A 369 20.94 -16.32 -36.33
C ASP A 369 21.97 -15.79 -35.31
N ASP A 370 23.22 -15.55 -35.76
CA ASP A 370 24.36 -15.17 -34.90
C ASP A 370 24.16 -13.80 -34.18
N VAL A 371 23.10 -13.03 -34.54
CA VAL A 371 22.86 -11.69 -34.03
C VAL A 371 21.44 -11.53 -33.46
N SER A 372 20.63 -12.60 -33.51
CA SER A 372 19.26 -12.51 -33.00
C SER A 372 18.75 -13.76 -32.31
N SER A 373 18.03 -13.59 -31.21
CA SER A 373 17.39 -14.65 -30.47
C SER A 373 15.94 -14.32 -30.14
N LEU A 374 15.12 -15.35 -29.97
CA LEU A 374 13.75 -15.28 -29.50
C LEU A 374 13.60 -16.17 -28.27
N LYS A 375 13.09 -15.57 -27.18
CA LYS A 375 12.80 -16.28 -25.93
C LYS A 375 11.29 -16.22 -25.68
N GLY A 376 10.72 -17.31 -25.20
CA GLY A 376 9.32 -17.36 -24.85
C GLY A 376 9.10 -18.11 -23.56
N LEU A 377 8.10 -17.70 -22.81
CA LEU A 377 7.62 -18.36 -21.60
C LEU A 377 6.09 -18.35 -21.61
N TYR A 378 5.51 -19.48 -21.31
CA TYR A 378 4.10 -19.63 -20.98
C TYR A 378 3.95 -20.50 -19.75
N GLY A 379 3.15 -20.05 -18.77
CA GLY A 379 2.96 -20.82 -17.55
C GLY A 379 1.95 -20.21 -16.60
N THR A 380 1.66 -20.98 -15.57
CA THR A 380 0.80 -20.59 -14.47
C THR A 380 1.60 -20.32 -13.21
N PHE A 381 1.16 -19.38 -12.41
CA PHE A 381 1.84 -18.95 -11.21
C PHE A 381 0.83 -18.66 -10.11
N SER A 382 1.13 -19.12 -8.88
CA SER A 382 0.36 -18.75 -7.71
C SER A 382 0.60 -17.28 -7.33
N SER A 383 -0.47 -16.53 -7.09
CA SER A 383 -0.40 -15.15 -6.60
C SER A 383 -0.19 -15.12 -5.10
N LYS A 384 0.41 -14.03 -4.58
CA LYS A 384 0.53 -13.81 -3.14
C LYS A 384 -0.71 -13.09 -2.61
N LEU A 385 -1.17 -13.52 -1.44
CA LEU A 385 -2.15 -12.77 -0.64
C LEU A 385 -1.45 -12.04 0.50
N PRO A 386 -1.89 -10.83 0.84
CA PRO A 386 -1.46 -10.19 2.08
C PRO A 386 -1.87 -11.06 3.28
N THR A 387 -0.93 -11.37 4.17
CA THR A 387 -1.18 -12.17 5.39
C THR A 387 -2.34 -11.62 6.22
N VAL A 388 -2.48 -10.29 6.29
CA VAL A 388 -3.55 -9.62 7.02
C VAL A 388 -4.95 -9.93 6.44
N TRP A 389 -5.07 -10.18 5.14
CA TRP A 389 -6.34 -10.57 4.54
C TRP A 389 -6.83 -11.94 5.05
N ILE A 390 -5.89 -12.86 5.26
CA ILE A 390 -6.16 -14.16 5.86
C ILE A 390 -6.44 -14.00 7.36
N SER A 391 -5.59 -13.25 8.08
CA SER A 391 -5.72 -13.07 9.52
C SER A 391 -7.01 -12.35 9.95
N ASN A 392 -7.59 -11.53 9.06
CA ASN A 392 -8.88 -10.88 9.34
C ASN A 392 -10.02 -11.89 9.60
N ALA A 393 -9.98 -13.09 9.00
CA ALA A 393 -10.95 -14.14 9.29
C ALA A 393 -10.81 -14.68 10.72
N TYR A 394 -9.59 -14.70 11.27
CA TYR A 394 -9.31 -15.16 12.63
C TYR A 394 -9.53 -14.07 13.69
N THR A 395 -9.28 -12.81 13.36
CA THR A 395 -9.51 -11.68 14.29
C THR A 395 -11.00 -11.33 14.38
N ASN A 396 -11.65 -11.17 13.23
CA ASN A 396 -13.06 -10.76 13.12
C ASN A 396 -13.96 -11.98 12.90
N ASP A 397 -13.91 -12.96 13.77
CA ASP A 397 -14.76 -14.17 13.74
C ASP A 397 -16.15 -13.95 14.34
N GLY A 398 -16.38 -12.75 14.92
CA GLY A 398 -17.61 -12.40 15.64
C GLY A 398 -17.75 -13.02 17.03
N VAL A 399 -16.73 -13.76 17.48
CA VAL A 399 -16.69 -14.41 18.79
C VAL A 399 -15.71 -13.72 19.74
N ARG A 400 -14.51 -13.40 19.26
CA ARG A 400 -13.42 -12.90 20.11
C ARG A 400 -13.56 -11.41 20.46
N ILE A 401 -13.88 -10.57 19.50
CA ILE A 401 -13.98 -9.10 19.66
C ILE A 401 -15.45 -8.69 19.75
N ALA A 402 -15.74 -7.73 20.63
CA ALA A 402 -17.05 -7.11 20.76
C ALA A 402 -16.95 -5.58 20.72
N ALA A 403 -17.97 -4.94 20.19
CA ALA A 403 -18.16 -3.50 20.24
C ALA A 403 -18.99 -3.10 21.47
N TYR A 404 -18.66 -1.95 22.04
CA TYR A 404 -19.51 -1.37 23.11
C TYR A 404 -20.90 -1.02 22.54
N ASN A 405 -21.92 -1.48 23.28
CA ASN A 405 -23.30 -1.06 23.08
C ASN A 405 -23.92 -0.77 24.45
N GLY A 406 -24.39 0.46 24.65
CA GLY A 406 -25.00 0.89 25.93
C GLY A 406 -26.18 0.02 26.37
N ALA A 407 -26.87 -0.66 25.45
CA ALA A 407 -27.92 -1.61 25.77
C ALA A 407 -27.43 -2.83 26.60
N ASN A 408 -26.14 -3.18 26.47
CA ASN A 408 -25.52 -4.31 27.19
C ASN A 408 -25.05 -3.93 28.60
N ALA A 409 -25.13 -2.64 28.99
CA ALA A 409 -24.82 -2.14 30.32
C ALA A 409 -25.77 -1.00 30.70
N PRO A 410 -27.02 -1.29 31.04
CA PRO A 410 -27.99 -0.25 31.41
C PRO A 410 -27.48 0.62 32.57
N GLY A 411 -27.57 1.96 32.39
CA GLY A 411 -27.07 2.92 33.37
C GLY A 411 -25.59 3.27 33.24
N CYS A 412 -24.87 2.70 32.27
CA CYS A 412 -23.52 3.07 31.90
C CYS A 412 -23.58 4.18 30.83
N ASP A 413 -23.16 5.37 31.17
CA ASP A 413 -22.95 6.45 30.18
C ASP A 413 -21.49 6.90 30.25
N PRO A 414 -20.62 6.38 29.34
CA PRO A 414 -19.20 6.73 29.31
C PRO A 414 -18.94 8.17 28.88
N LYS A 415 -19.92 8.89 28.36
CA LYS A 415 -19.76 10.23 27.80
C LYS A 415 -19.79 11.35 28.86
N VAL A 416 -20.16 11.03 30.10
CA VAL A 416 -20.30 12.01 31.17
C VAL A 416 -19.16 11.89 32.16
N GLY A 417 -18.49 13.01 32.46
CA GLY A 417 -17.34 13.02 33.37
C GLY A 417 -16.15 12.23 32.83
N VAL A 418 -15.90 12.38 31.54
CA VAL A 418 -14.84 11.65 30.82
C VAL A 418 -13.47 11.90 31.46
N THR A 419 -12.71 10.84 31.64
CA THR A 419 -11.33 10.86 32.14
C THR A 419 -10.39 10.09 31.21
N SER A 420 -9.13 10.00 31.56
CA SER A 420 -8.14 9.14 30.86
C SER A 420 -8.29 7.64 31.15
N THR A 421 -9.33 7.23 31.85
CA THR A 421 -9.58 5.82 32.22
C THR A 421 -11.01 5.44 31.85
N LEU A 422 -11.17 4.30 31.19
CA LEU A 422 -12.51 3.78 30.86
C LEU A 422 -13.33 3.46 32.12
N PRO A 423 -14.64 3.79 32.16
CA PRO A 423 -15.53 3.32 33.19
C PRO A 423 -15.62 1.79 33.23
N ALA A 424 -15.60 1.21 34.41
CA ALA A 424 -15.64 -0.26 34.55
C ALA A 424 -16.88 -0.92 33.94
N CYS A 425 -18.00 -0.18 33.83
CA CYS A 425 -19.22 -0.65 33.20
C CYS A 425 -19.09 -0.88 31.71
N VAL A 426 -18.15 -0.20 31.04
CA VAL A 426 -17.84 -0.40 29.61
C VAL A 426 -17.27 -1.79 29.39
N ASN A 427 -16.32 -2.22 30.23
CA ASN A 427 -15.76 -3.58 30.18
C ASN A 427 -16.84 -4.65 30.40
N THR A 428 -17.79 -4.40 31.33
CA THR A 428 -18.93 -5.29 31.55
C THR A 428 -19.82 -5.41 30.31
N ALA A 429 -20.03 -4.29 29.58
CA ALA A 429 -20.79 -4.32 28.33
C ALA A 429 -20.11 -5.16 27.23
N ILE A 430 -18.78 -5.07 27.11
CA ILE A 430 -18.00 -5.90 26.18
C ILE A 430 -18.13 -7.38 26.51
N GLN A 431 -17.93 -7.75 27.78
CA GLN A 431 -18.00 -9.15 28.22
C GLN A 431 -19.37 -9.79 28.03
N ASN A 432 -20.45 -8.99 28.12
CA ASN A 432 -21.84 -9.42 27.98
C ASN A 432 -22.44 -9.16 26.58
N ALA A 433 -21.66 -8.68 25.63
CA ALA A 433 -22.15 -8.39 24.29
C ALA A 433 -22.66 -9.67 23.58
N PRO A 434 -23.81 -9.65 22.90
CA PRO A 434 -24.31 -10.81 22.16
C PRO A 434 -23.41 -11.14 20.96
N LEU A 435 -23.40 -12.42 20.57
CA LEU A 435 -22.61 -12.90 19.41
C LEU A 435 -23.21 -12.50 18.06
N THR A 436 -24.47 -12.07 18.04
CA THR A 436 -25.22 -11.77 16.82
C THR A 436 -24.87 -10.44 16.18
N ASP A 437 -24.37 -9.49 16.97
CA ASP A 437 -24.08 -8.11 16.53
C ASP A 437 -22.57 -7.91 16.36
N ALA A 438 -21.96 -8.67 15.46
CA ALA A 438 -20.52 -8.61 15.23
C ALA A 438 -20.20 -8.46 13.73
N VAL A 439 -19.07 -7.82 13.45
CA VAL A 439 -18.41 -7.93 12.15
C VAL A 439 -17.83 -9.33 12.03
N ILE A 440 -18.11 -10.03 10.94
CA ILE A 440 -17.54 -11.33 10.66
C ILE A 440 -16.80 -11.27 9.32
N ASN A 441 -15.52 -11.56 9.36
CA ASN A 441 -14.73 -11.85 8.18
C ASN A 441 -14.53 -13.37 8.08
N PHE A 442 -14.50 -13.89 6.87
CA PHE A 442 -14.29 -15.32 6.62
C PHE A 442 -13.56 -15.54 5.30
N ILE A 443 -13.05 -16.75 5.11
CA ILE A 443 -12.61 -17.24 3.81
C ILE A 443 -13.73 -18.15 3.30
N ALA A 444 -14.23 -17.85 2.11
CA ALA A 444 -15.36 -18.60 1.55
C ALA A 444 -14.97 -20.07 1.36
N PRO A 445 -15.88 -21.03 1.63
CA PRO A 445 -15.61 -22.44 1.36
C PRO A 445 -15.22 -22.76 -0.10
N SER A 446 -15.63 -21.92 -1.02
CA SER A 446 -15.28 -22.02 -2.46
C SER A 446 -14.03 -21.23 -2.83
N PHE A 447 -13.32 -20.65 -1.87
CA PHE A 447 -12.08 -19.91 -2.14
C PHE A 447 -10.98 -20.88 -2.58
N GLU A 448 -10.32 -20.53 -3.68
CA GLU A 448 -9.11 -21.18 -4.18
C GLU A 448 -7.94 -20.20 -4.13
N TRP A 449 -6.71 -20.69 -4.11
CA TRP A 449 -5.56 -19.81 -4.15
C TRP A 449 -5.45 -19.14 -5.53
N PRO A 450 -5.35 -17.79 -5.63
CA PRO A 450 -5.40 -17.12 -6.93
C PRO A 450 -4.25 -17.50 -7.86
N GLU A 451 -4.56 -17.73 -9.13
CA GLU A 451 -3.64 -18.09 -10.20
C GLU A 451 -3.46 -16.94 -11.21
N THR A 452 -2.26 -16.82 -11.77
CA THR A 452 -1.97 -15.94 -12.91
C THR A 452 -1.42 -16.78 -14.06
N LYS A 453 -1.97 -16.64 -15.26
CA LYS A 453 -1.46 -17.23 -16.51
C LYS A 453 -0.67 -16.18 -17.27
N THR A 454 0.58 -16.47 -17.58
CA THR A 454 1.47 -15.49 -18.20
C THR A 454 2.09 -16.03 -19.48
N LEU A 455 2.02 -15.24 -20.55
CA LEU A 455 2.81 -15.36 -21.76
C LEU A 455 3.84 -14.23 -21.80
N ASN A 456 5.11 -14.58 -21.98
CA ASN A 456 6.18 -13.60 -22.22
C ASN A 456 6.93 -13.97 -23.48
N LEU A 457 7.17 -13.02 -24.36
CA LEU A 457 7.98 -13.17 -25.58
C LEU A 457 9.02 -12.06 -25.60
N THR A 458 10.30 -12.41 -25.74
CA THR A 458 11.41 -11.45 -25.84
C THR A 458 12.20 -11.73 -27.11
N TYR A 459 12.38 -10.70 -27.92
CA TYR A 459 13.22 -10.74 -29.10
C TYR A 459 14.44 -9.84 -28.91
N ASP A 460 15.63 -10.43 -28.99
CA ASP A 460 16.90 -9.73 -28.92
C ASP A 460 17.55 -9.69 -30.29
N ARG A 461 18.11 -8.51 -30.67
CA ARG A 461 18.83 -8.36 -31.92
C ARG A 461 19.97 -7.35 -31.82
N GLN A 462 21.14 -7.76 -32.27
CA GLN A 462 22.26 -6.86 -32.50
C GLN A 462 22.12 -6.15 -33.85
N ILE A 463 22.11 -4.81 -33.85
CA ILE A 463 22.03 -3.96 -35.03
C ILE A 463 23.29 -3.06 -35.07
N GLY A 464 24.32 -3.51 -35.77
CA GLY A 464 25.63 -2.87 -35.66
C GLY A 464 26.17 -2.93 -34.24
N ASP A 465 26.49 -1.77 -33.64
CA ASP A 465 26.94 -1.66 -32.25
C ASP A 465 25.80 -1.58 -31.24
N TRP A 466 24.54 -1.63 -31.67
CA TRP A 466 23.38 -1.55 -30.82
C TRP A 466 22.80 -2.92 -30.52
N MET A 467 22.43 -3.15 -29.26
CA MET A 467 21.56 -4.25 -28.88
C MET A 467 20.13 -3.72 -28.76
N MET A 468 19.21 -4.32 -29.49
CA MET A 468 17.77 -4.10 -29.37
C MET A 468 17.14 -5.26 -28.60
N THR A 469 16.36 -4.97 -27.59
CA THR A 469 15.49 -5.93 -26.89
C THR A 469 14.06 -5.47 -27.00
N ALA A 470 13.16 -6.33 -27.50
CA ALA A 470 11.73 -6.09 -27.53
C ALA A 470 10.99 -7.19 -26.75
N THR A 471 10.14 -6.81 -25.82
CA THR A 471 9.41 -7.75 -24.96
C THR A 471 7.91 -7.48 -25.04
N TYR A 472 7.14 -8.56 -25.16
CA TYR A 472 5.68 -8.57 -24.99
C TYR A 472 5.32 -9.50 -23.86
N LEU A 473 4.52 -8.99 -22.90
CA LEU A 473 3.97 -9.76 -21.81
C LEU A 473 2.45 -9.65 -21.83
N HIS A 474 1.77 -10.77 -21.69
CA HIS A 474 0.34 -10.86 -21.46
C HIS A 474 0.09 -11.76 -20.25
N SER A 475 -0.81 -11.33 -19.36
CA SER A 475 -1.20 -12.13 -18.20
C SER A 475 -2.69 -12.03 -17.95
N ASP A 476 -3.34 -13.19 -17.81
CA ASP A 476 -4.69 -13.32 -17.27
C ASP A 476 -4.58 -13.56 -15.76
N GLN A 477 -5.32 -12.79 -14.98
CA GLN A 477 -5.26 -12.85 -13.52
C GLN A 477 -6.59 -13.27 -12.93
N GLU A 478 -6.54 -14.24 -12.03
CA GLU A 478 -7.58 -14.47 -11.05
C GLU A 478 -7.20 -13.70 -9.78
N GLU A 479 -8.13 -12.91 -9.25
CA GLU A 479 -7.90 -12.07 -8.09
C GLU A 479 -8.70 -12.54 -6.88
N ALA A 480 -8.12 -12.43 -5.69
CA ALA A 480 -8.85 -12.53 -4.46
C ALA A 480 -9.64 -11.24 -4.21
N LEU A 481 -10.94 -11.36 -4.04
CA LEU A 481 -11.84 -10.25 -3.77
C LEU A 481 -12.54 -10.41 -2.44
N TYR A 482 -12.66 -9.30 -1.72
CA TYR A 482 -13.55 -9.24 -0.58
C TYR A 482 -14.97 -8.95 -1.05
N LYS A 483 -15.96 -9.76 -0.62
CA LYS A 483 -17.38 -9.58 -0.93
C LYS A 483 -18.20 -9.57 0.35
N ILE A 484 -19.21 -8.70 0.40
CA ILE A 484 -20.15 -8.62 1.53
C ILE A 484 -21.38 -9.44 1.20
N ILE A 485 -21.76 -10.35 2.09
CA ILE A 485 -22.91 -11.24 1.87
C ILE A 485 -24.20 -10.72 2.49
N ASP A 486 -24.14 -9.79 3.43
CA ASP A 486 -25.33 -9.16 4.00
C ASP A 486 -26.16 -8.47 2.93
N GLY A 487 -27.45 -8.77 2.90
CA GLY A 487 -28.37 -8.21 1.91
C GLY A 487 -28.20 -8.73 0.48
N SER A 488 -27.32 -9.70 0.26
CA SER A 488 -27.17 -10.42 -1.01
C SER A 488 -27.99 -11.72 -0.97
N PRO A 489 -28.70 -12.08 -2.05
CA PRO A 489 -29.13 -13.46 -2.24
C PRO A 489 -27.90 -14.36 -2.34
N LEU A 490 -27.97 -15.59 -1.85
CA LEU A 490 -26.86 -16.54 -1.90
C LEU A 490 -27.17 -17.72 -2.81
N SER A 491 -26.13 -18.26 -3.44
CA SER A 491 -26.12 -19.57 -4.07
C SER A 491 -24.97 -20.37 -3.48
N GLY A 492 -25.25 -21.23 -2.50
CA GLY A 492 -24.24 -21.80 -1.65
C GLY A 492 -23.61 -20.70 -0.81
N ASP A 493 -22.28 -20.51 -0.91
CA ASP A 493 -21.53 -19.44 -0.28
C ASP A 493 -21.38 -18.17 -1.15
N GLN A 494 -21.73 -18.25 -2.46
CA GLN A 494 -21.54 -17.16 -3.40
C GLN A 494 -22.63 -16.08 -3.29
N PRO A 495 -22.27 -14.80 -3.06
CA PRO A 495 -23.22 -13.69 -3.10
C PRO A 495 -23.63 -13.38 -4.56
N LEU A 496 -24.93 -13.32 -4.77
CA LEU A 496 -25.56 -12.99 -6.06
C LEU A 496 -25.95 -11.51 -6.10
N THR A 497 -26.04 -10.97 -7.31
CA THR A 497 -26.55 -9.62 -7.54
C THR A 497 -28.01 -9.51 -7.12
N PRO A 498 -28.43 -8.52 -6.27
CA PRO A 498 -29.81 -8.29 -5.91
C PRO A 498 -30.69 -7.91 -7.09
N ALA A 499 -31.98 -8.20 -6.96
CA ALA A 499 -32.99 -7.81 -7.97
C ALA A 499 -33.28 -6.30 -7.97
N LEU A 500 -33.14 -5.62 -6.80
CA LEU A 500 -33.34 -4.20 -6.68
C LEU A 500 -32.20 -3.45 -7.37
N LYS A 501 -32.55 -2.50 -8.23
CA LYS A 501 -31.60 -1.77 -9.03
C LYS A 501 -31.84 -0.27 -8.98
N ALA A 502 -30.77 0.48 -9.05
CA ALA A 502 -30.75 1.91 -9.27
C ALA A 502 -31.22 2.29 -10.70
N PRO A 503 -31.52 3.57 -10.99
CA PRO A 503 -31.99 4.01 -12.31
C PRO A 503 -31.07 3.64 -13.47
N ASP A 504 -29.77 3.56 -13.24
CA ASP A 504 -28.75 3.19 -14.24
C ASP A 504 -28.47 1.67 -14.31
N GLY A 505 -29.21 0.87 -13.53
CA GLY A 505 -29.13 -0.59 -13.53
C GLY A 505 -28.13 -1.20 -12.56
N ARG A 506 -27.33 -0.42 -11.82
CA ARG A 506 -26.44 -0.98 -10.78
C ARG A 506 -27.24 -1.56 -9.62
N PRO A 507 -26.75 -2.61 -8.95
CA PRO A 507 -27.47 -3.25 -7.87
C PRO A 507 -27.56 -2.38 -6.63
N ILE A 508 -28.66 -2.53 -5.89
CA ILE A 508 -28.84 -1.98 -4.56
C ILE A 508 -28.96 -3.14 -3.59
N TYR A 509 -28.07 -3.20 -2.65
CA TYR A 509 -28.02 -4.25 -1.64
C TYR A 509 -28.95 -3.90 -0.48
N ASN A 510 -29.47 -4.91 0.20
CA ASN A 510 -30.44 -4.68 1.28
C ASN A 510 -29.73 -4.04 2.49
N GLN A 511 -30.20 -2.88 2.90
CA GLN A 511 -29.63 -2.12 4.02
C GLN A 511 -30.20 -2.68 5.33
N THR A 512 -29.40 -3.41 6.08
CA THR A 512 -29.80 -3.87 7.41
C THR A 512 -29.57 -2.82 8.52
N GLY A 513 -28.96 -1.69 8.19
CA GLY A 513 -28.84 -0.53 9.09
C GLY A 513 -27.95 -0.74 10.31
N THR A 514 -27.18 -1.82 10.39
CA THR A 514 -26.27 -2.14 11.49
C THR A 514 -24.83 -2.01 11.04
N ASN A 515 -23.94 -1.53 11.94
CA ASN A 515 -22.48 -1.51 11.71
C ASN A 515 -21.84 -2.89 11.75
N THR A 516 -22.61 -3.95 11.47
CA THR A 516 -22.19 -5.34 11.58
C THR A 516 -22.36 -6.02 10.23
N TYR A 517 -21.31 -6.02 9.44
CA TYR A 517 -21.33 -6.66 8.12
C TYR A 517 -20.67 -8.06 8.18
N LYS A 518 -21.06 -8.91 7.24
CA LYS A 518 -20.48 -10.24 7.02
C LYS A 518 -19.83 -10.25 5.65
N GLY A 519 -18.52 -10.40 5.61
CA GLY A 519 -17.76 -10.36 4.37
C GLY A 519 -16.67 -11.41 4.32
N GLY A 520 -16.40 -11.92 3.13
CA GLY A 520 -15.44 -12.99 2.91
C GLY A 520 -14.52 -12.78 1.73
N LEU A 521 -13.43 -13.54 1.70
CA LEU A 521 -12.56 -13.65 0.55
C LEU A 521 -13.11 -14.68 -0.44
N TYR A 522 -13.14 -14.29 -1.70
CA TYR A 522 -13.62 -15.05 -2.86
C TYR A 522 -12.64 -14.88 -4.00
N ASN A 523 -12.77 -15.74 -5.02
CA ASN A 523 -12.03 -15.58 -6.27
C ASN A 523 -12.92 -14.98 -7.34
N GLN A 524 -12.32 -14.22 -8.24
CA GLN A 524 -12.93 -13.76 -9.47
C GLN A 524 -11.85 -13.57 -10.53
N GLY A 525 -12.06 -14.19 -11.71
CA GLY A 525 -11.23 -13.98 -12.88
C GLY A 525 -11.65 -12.77 -13.69
N GLY A 526 -10.77 -12.28 -14.55
CA GLY A 526 -11.01 -11.21 -15.50
C GLY A 526 -10.03 -10.04 -15.42
N GLY A 527 -9.07 -10.05 -14.49
CA GLY A 527 -7.94 -9.15 -14.54
C GLY A 527 -7.02 -9.49 -15.72
N GLU A 528 -6.54 -8.48 -16.46
CA GLU A 528 -5.70 -8.65 -17.64
C GLU A 528 -4.57 -7.63 -17.60
N ARG A 529 -3.38 -8.06 -18.02
CA ARG A 529 -2.22 -7.18 -18.15
C ARG A 529 -1.53 -7.41 -19.47
N GLU A 530 -1.35 -6.35 -20.24
CA GLU A 530 -0.51 -6.32 -21.42
C GLU A 530 0.61 -5.32 -21.25
N VAL A 531 1.84 -5.75 -21.54
CA VAL A 531 3.02 -4.87 -21.50
C VAL A 531 3.84 -5.10 -22.76
N PHE A 532 4.11 -4.02 -23.48
CA PHE A 532 5.06 -4.01 -24.57
C PHE A 532 6.22 -3.08 -24.20
N SER A 533 7.44 -3.55 -24.39
CA SER A 533 8.64 -2.72 -24.21
C SER A 533 9.64 -2.91 -25.36
N VAL A 534 10.35 -1.85 -25.67
CA VAL A 534 11.50 -1.90 -26.57
C VAL A 534 12.62 -1.04 -26.01
N ALA A 535 13.82 -1.59 -26.00
CA ALA A 535 15.02 -0.91 -25.52
C ALA A 535 16.17 -1.08 -26.52
N PHE A 536 16.99 -0.05 -26.59
CA PHE A 536 18.25 -0.05 -27.35
C PHE A 536 19.37 0.30 -26.40
N SER A 537 20.45 -0.46 -26.45
CA SER A 537 21.66 -0.20 -25.65
C SER A 537 22.92 -0.30 -26.50
N ARG A 538 23.94 0.46 -26.13
CA ARG A 538 25.23 0.49 -26.81
C ARG A 538 26.34 0.82 -25.83
N PHE A 539 27.47 0.12 -26.00
CA PHE A 539 28.75 0.55 -25.43
C PHE A 539 29.54 1.33 -26.47
N PHE A 540 30.34 2.29 -26.03
CA PHE A 540 31.19 3.11 -26.88
C PHE A 540 32.50 3.48 -26.12
N ASN A 541 33.48 4.03 -26.85
CA ASN A 541 34.80 4.38 -26.29
C ASN A 541 35.48 3.21 -25.57
N ASP A 542 35.55 2.04 -26.23
CA ASP A 542 36.19 0.83 -25.70
C ASP A 542 35.63 0.36 -24.34
N GLY A 543 34.38 0.69 -24.02
CA GLY A 543 33.71 0.33 -22.78
C GLY A 543 33.61 1.49 -21.74
N ASP A 544 34.30 2.60 -21.94
CA ASP A 544 34.24 3.77 -21.06
C ASP A 544 32.88 4.53 -21.17
N GLY A 545 32.05 4.17 -22.14
CA GLY A 545 30.72 4.76 -22.29
C GLY A 545 29.63 3.70 -22.48
N ALA A 546 28.45 3.94 -21.94
CA ALA A 546 27.25 3.15 -22.15
C ALA A 546 26.04 4.08 -22.30
N PHE A 547 25.19 3.76 -23.27
CA PHE A 547 23.93 4.46 -23.47
C PHE A 547 22.80 3.45 -23.62
N SER A 548 21.67 3.73 -22.97
CA SER A 548 20.46 2.95 -23.18
C SER A 548 19.26 3.89 -23.29
N ILE A 549 18.31 3.52 -24.14
CA ILE A 549 17.02 4.19 -24.25
C ILE A 549 15.94 3.14 -24.42
N GLY A 550 14.85 3.28 -23.69
CA GLY A 550 13.75 2.33 -23.76
C GLY A 550 12.41 3.00 -23.62
N TYR A 551 11.41 2.36 -24.23
CA TYR A 551 10.02 2.74 -24.14
C TYR A 551 9.18 1.54 -23.73
N THR A 552 8.25 1.78 -22.80
CA THR A 552 7.27 0.79 -22.34
C THR A 552 5.87 1.36 -22.48
N ASN A 553 4.97 0.53 -22.98
CA ASN A 553 3.52 0.75 -22.96
C ASN A 553 2.87 -0.37 -22.16
N GLN A 554 1.95 -0.03 -21.27
CA GLN A 554 1.17 -1.00 -20.50
C GLN A 554 -0.32 -0.68 -20.61
N ASN A 555 -1.11 -1.74 -20.61
CA ASN A 555 -2.55 -1.71 -20.44
C ASN A 555 -2.90 -2.74 -19.36
N ILE A 556 -3.46 -2.28 -18.24
CA ILE A 556 -3.71 -3.11 -17.07
C ILE A 556 -5.14 -2.91 -16.63
N ASP A 557 -5.94 -3.97 -16.76
CA ASP A 557 -7.27 -4.05 -16.19
C ASP A 557 -7.28 -4.96 -14.97
N GLU A 558 -7.86 -4.48 -13.86
CA GLU A 558 -7.94 -5.19 -12.59
C GLU A 558 -9.35 -5.14 -12.00
N LEU A 559 -9.66 -6.09 -11.13
CA LEU A 559 -10.91 -6.14 -10.39
C LEU A 559 -10.83 -5.43 -9.04
N SER A 560 -9.61 -5.39 -8.47
CA SER A 560 -9.35 -4.77 -7.17
C SER A 560 -7.96 -4.17 -7.14
N GLY A 561 -7.85 -2.89 -6.82
CA GLY A 561 -6.58 -2.20 -6.72
C GLY A 561 -5.73 -2.59 -5.51
N MET A 562 -6.12 -3.58 -4.70
CA MET A 562 -5.45 -3.95 -3.44
C MET A 562 -4.99 -2.71 -2.64
N ALA A 563 -5.85 -1.69 -2.58
CA ALA A 563 -5.52 -0.34 -2.10
C ALA A 563 -5.33 -0.26 -0.57
N SER A 564 -5.42 -1.39 0.14
CA SER A 564 -5.25 -1.46 1.58
C SER A 564 -4.65 -2.80 2.02
N THR A 565 -3.97 -2.78 3.16
CA THR A 565 -3.49 -3.97 3.85
C THR A 565 -4.61 -4.84 4.44
N THR A 566 -5.84 -4.32 4.57
CA THR A 566 -7.02 -5.08 5.00
C THR A 566 -7.98 -5.27 3.83
N ALA A 567 -8.56 -6.45 3.72
CA ALA A 567 -9.43 -6.81 2.60
C ALA A 567 -10.72 -5.97 2.53
N ASN A 568 -11.35 -5.74 3.68
CA ASN A 568 -12.55 -4.90 3.78
C ASN A 568 -12.28 -3.44 3.39
N SER A 569 -11.14 -2.87 3.79
CA SER A 569 -10.77 -1.51 3.37
C SER A 569 -10.46 -1.44 1.88
N SER A 570 -9.83 -2.47 1.29
CA SER A 570 -9.65 -2.56 -0.17
C SER A 570 -10.98 -2.61 -0.91
N TYR A 571 -11.99 -3.29 -0.34
CA TYR A 571 -13.33 -3.33 -0.92
C TYR A 571 -13.92 -1.93 -1.10
N GLY A 572 -13.86 -1.05 -0.09
CA GLY A 572 -14.42 0.29 -0.15
C GLY A 572 -13.56 1.33 -0.88
N LYS A 573 -12.25 1.10 -0.97
CA LYS A 573 -11.34 2.09 -1.55
C LYS A 573 -11.20 2.03 -3.07
N TYR A 574 -11.68 1.00 -3.71
CA TYR A 574 -11.67 0.85 -5.16
C TYR A 574 -13.03 1.23 -5.74
N ALA A 575 -13.07 2.17 -6.69
CA ALA A 575 -14.32 2.64 -7.26
C ALA A 575 -14.94 1.59 -8.19
N ALA A 576 -16.21 1.23 -7.94
CA ALA A 576 -16.91 0.22 -8.70
C ALA A 576 -18.40 0.56 -8.87
N SER A 577 -19.04 -0.04 -9.89
CA SER A 577 -20.49 0.02 -10.09
C SER A 577 -21.23 -1.11 -9.37
N ASP A 578 -20.58 -2.26 -9.22
CA ASP A 578 -21.03 -3.41 -8.43
C ASP A 578 -19.86 -3.95 -7.61
N TYR A 579 -19.93 -3.84 -6.30
CA TYR A 579 -18.82 -4.19 -5.41
C TYR A 579 -18.66 -5.69 -5.20
N ASN A 580 -19.72 -6.47 -5.31
CA ASN A 580 -19.66 -7.92 -5.14
C ASN A 580 -19.45 -8.69 -6.44
N ASN A 581 -19.72 -8.06 -7.60
CA ASN A 581 -19.53 -8.67 -8.91
C ASN A 581 -18.85 -7.66 -9.83
N ARG A 582 -17.57 -7.43 -9.57
CA ARG A 582 -16.77 -6.40 -10.25
C ARG A 582 -16.50 -6.81 -11.68
N THR A 583 -16.48 -5.83 -12.57
CA THR A 583 -15.89 -5.95 -13.90
C THR A 583 -14.48 -5.37 -13.87
N ALA A 584 -13.55 -6.00 -14.58
CA ALA A 584 -12.21 -5.46 -14.72
C ALA A 584 -12.24 -4.05 -15.34
N GLN A 585 -11.46 -3.16 -14.79
CA GLN A 585 -11.35 -1.78 -15.19
C GLN A 585 -9.90 -1.34 -15.09
N ARG A 586 -9.55 -0.26 -15.76
CA ARG A 586 -8.20 0.30 -15.77
C ARG A 586 -7.62 0.41 -14.36
N SER A 587 -6.44 -0.14 -14.16
CA SER A 587 -5.75 -0.15 -12.87
C SER A 587 -5.37 1.26 -12.42
N ILE A 588 -5.58 1.55 -11.13
CA ILE A 588 -5.13 2.81 -10.52
C ILE A 588 -3.59 2.95 -10.45
N TYR A 589 -2.87 1.88 -10.70
CA TYR A 589 -1.39 1.82 -10.67
C TYR A 589 -0.77 1.80 -12.07
N GLU A 590 -1.57 1.84 -13.13
CA GLU A 590 -1.08 1.79 -14.49
C GLU A 590 -0.23 3.04 -14.82
N THR A 591 0.98 2.80 -15.30
CA THR A 591 1.79 3.81 -15.99
C THR A 591 1.75 3.47 -17.48
N GLU A 592 0.77 4.00 -18.20
CA GLU A 592 0.50 3.61 -19.59
C GLU A 592 1.72 3.79 -20.50
N HIS A 593 2.44 4.89 -20.33
CA HIS A 593 3.62 5.21 -21.14
C HIS A 593 4.81 5.53 -20.26
N ARG A 594 5.95 4.92 -20.56
CA ARG A 594 7.22 5.22 -19.91
C ARG A 594 8.35 5.25 -20.91
N LEU A 595 9.06 6.37 -20.97
CA LEU A 595 10.31 6.55 -21.69
C LEU A 595 11.44 6.74 -20.70
N PHE A 596 12.53 5.99 -20.84
CA PHE A 596 13.74 6.20 -20.05
C PHE A 596 14.98 6.25 -20.94
N ALA A 597 16.00 6.96 -20.48
CA ALA A 597 17.33 6.91 -21.06
C ALA A 597 18.40 6.97 -19.96
N THR A 598 19.48 6.22 -20.16
CA THR A 598 20.66 6.24 -19.30
C THR A 598 21.90 6.54 -20.11
N LEU A 599 22.78 7.34 -19.56
CA LEU A 599 24.10 7.60 -20.12
C LEU A 599 25.15 7.47 -19.02
N SER A 600 26.13 6.60 -19.25
CA SER A 600 27.34 6.50 -18.44
C SER A 600 28.54 6.88 -19.28
N SER A 601 29.45 7.69 -18.75
CA SER A 601 30.67 8.07 -19.45
C SER A 601 31.79 8.29 -18.46
N THR A 602 32.90 7.57 -18.67
CA THR A 602 34.10 7.61 -17.83
C THR A 602 35.19 8.41 -18.53
N HIS A 603 35.83 9.29 -17.78
CA HIS A 603 36.90 10.17 -18.22
C HIS A 603 38.08 10.14 -17.24
N TYR A 604 39.26 10.34 -17.71
CA TYR A 604 40.51 10.25 -16.94
C TYR A 604 41.17 11.62 -16.78
N PHE A 605 40.41 12.64 -16.26
CA PHE A 605 40.89 14.02 -16.12
C PHE A 605 42.11 14.16 -15.22
N PHE A 606 42.28 13.27 -14.24
CA PHE A 606 43.32 13.36 -13.21
C PHE A 606 44.38 12.26 -13.33
N GLY A 607 44.33 11.48 -14.40
CA GLY A 607 45.23 10.36 -14.68
C GLY A 607 44.54 9.05 -14.94
N ALA A 608 45.23 8.09 -15.54
CA ALA A 608 44.64 6.82 -16.00
C ALA A 608 44.12 5.93 -14.83
N ASP A 609 44.60 6.16 -13.63
CA ASP A 609 44.23 5.51 -12.38
C ASP A 609 43.14 6.28 -11.59
N LYS A 610 42.61 7.35 -12.14
CA LYS A 610 41.68 8.28 -11.48
C LYS A 610 40.44 8.57 -12.34
N PRO A 611 39.62 7.55 -12.62
CA PRO A 611 38.45 7.75 -13.45
C PRO A 611 37.40 8.67 -12.78
N THR A 612 36.84 9.53 -13.60
CA THR A 612 35.64 10.31 -13.27
C THR A 612 34.50 9.76 -14.12
N THR A 613 33.47 9.21 -13.49
CA THR A 613 32.32 8.66 -14.18
C THR A 613 31.11 9.57 -13.98
N PHE A 614 30.46 9.93 -15.08
CA PHE A 614 29.19 10.66 -15.11
C PHE A 614 28.09 9.66 -15.47
N ASN A 615 27.04 9.62 -14.66
CA ASN A 615 25.84 8.83 -14.91
C ASN A 615 24.65 9.77 -14.95
N LEU A 616 23.91 9.77 -16.06
CA LEU A 616 22.66 10.48 -16.24
C LEU A 616 21.53 9.47 -16.35
N PHE A 617 20.43 9.74 -15.66
CA PHE A 617 19.19 9.00 -15.77
C PHE A 617 18.05 9.96 -16.11
N PHE A 618 17.41 9.75 -17.24
CA PHE A 618 16.23 10.45 -17.67
C PHE A 618 15.03 9.54 -17.65
N GLU A 619 13.91 10.02 -17.08
CA GLU A 619 12.62 9.34 -17.15
C GLU A 619 11.53 10.35 -17.54
N ARG A 620 10.64 9.91 -18.44
CA ARG A 620 9.37 10.59 -18.70
C ARG A 620 8.26 9.55 -18.75
N LYS A 621 7.26 9.70 -17.87
CA LYS A 621 6.15 8.76 -17.76
C LYS A 621 4.80 9.46 -17.68
N SER A 622 3.76 8.78 -18.17
CA SER A 622 2.38 9.22 -17.97
C SER A 622 2.02 9.29 -16.50
N GLY A 623 1.14 10.17 -16.13
CA GLY A 623 0.52 10.18 -14.82
C GLY A 623 -0.32 8.93 -14.62
N LEU A 624 -0.62 8.62 -13.36
CA LEU A 624 -1.51 7.52 -13.01
C LEU A 624 -2.96 7.84 -13.42
N PRO A 625 -3.82 6.83 -13.63
CA PRO A 625 -5.23 7.02 -13.88
C PRO A 625 -5.96 7.63 -12.69
N GLY A 626 -6.95 8.48 -12.98
CA GLY A 626 -7.83 9.08 -12.00
C GLY A 626 -9.30 8.81 -12.31
N THR A 627 -10.11 8.75 -11.26
CA THR A 627 -11.53 8.39 -11.30
C THR A 627 -12.39 9.47 -10.67
N TYR A 628 -13.47 9.84 -11.30
CA TYR A 628 -14.50 10.68 -10.68
C TYR A 628 -15.56 9.83 -10.01
N SER A 629 -15.89 10.19 -8.78
CA SER A 629 -16.85 9.47 -7.95
C SER A 629 -17.90 10.40 -7.34
N TRP A 630 -18.99 9.81 -6.87
CA TRP A 630 -19.93 10.48 -5.99
C TRP A 630 -19.46 10.45 -4.54
N ASP A 631 -19.86 11.45 -3.80
CA ASP A 631 -19.94 11.40 -2.35
C ASP A 631 -21.38 11.02 -1.97
N THR A 632 -21.56 9.82 -1.43
CA THR A 632 -22.86 9.28 -1.03
C THR A 632 -23.07 9.49 0.47
N TYR A 633 -23.21 10.71 0.88
CA TYR A 633 -23.21 11.12 2.28
C TYR A 633 -24.24 10.45 3.18
N THR A 634 -23.82 10.02 4.37
CA THR A 634 -24.60 9.31 5.38
C THR A 634 -25.03 10.13 6.61
N GLY A 635 -24.70 11.41 6.73
CA GLY A 635 -24.80 12.09 8.03
C GLY A 635 -25.24 13.56 8.07
N GLY A 636 -26.25 14.02 7.35
CA GLY A 636 -26.73 15.41 7.48
C GLY A 636 -28.25 15.58 7.38
N ASN A 637 -28.85 16.38 8.30
CA ASN A 637 -30.21 16.83 8.19
C ASN A 637 -30.35 17.89 7.09
N TYR A 638 -30.63 17.47 5.85
CA TYR A 638 -31.08 18.41 4.84
C TYR A 638 -32.61 18.54 4.86
N GLY A 639 -33.10 19.70 5.24
CA GLY A 639 -34.51 20.06 5.14
C GLY A 639 -35.48 19.29 6.02
N GLY A 640 -35.06 18.66 7.12
CA GLY A 640 -35.93 18.04 8.10
C GLY A 640 -36.57 16.71 7.71
N THR A 641 -36.19 16.12 6.59
CA THR A 641 -36.59 14.79 6.16
C THR A 641 -35.38 13.86 6.14
N ALA A 642 -35.51 12.72 6.83
CA ALA A 642 -34.48 11.70 6.93
C ALA A 642 -34.31 10.94 5.60
N TYR A 643 -33.66 11.55 4.62
CA TYR A 643 -33.19 10.85 3.41
C TYR A 643 -31.78 10.31 3.62
N GLN A 644 -31.54 9.73 4.79
CA GLN A 644 -30.26 9.14 5.18
C GLN A 644 -30.28 7.66 4.82
N ARG A 645 -30.29 7.32 3.55
CA ARG A 645 -30.03 5.96 3.14
C ARG A 645 -28.75 5.93 2.33
N GLU A 646 -27.87 5.07 2.74
CA GLU A 646 -26.77 4.60 1.90
C GLU A 646 -27.33 4.28 0.53
N ALA A 647 -26.81 4.90 -0.52
CA ALA A 647 -27.42 4.83 -1.83
C ALA A 647 -27.43 3.39 -2.38
N PHE A 648 -26.39 2.62 -2.09
CA PHE A 648 -26.19 1.27 -2.63
C PHE A 648 -26.09 0.17 -1.56
N GLY A 649 -26.08 0.52 -0.27
CA GLY A 649 -26.26 -0.41 0.85
C GLY A 649 -25.01 -0.79 1.64
N TYR A 650 -23.82 -0.40 1.23
CA TYR A 650 -22.58 -0.78 1.90
C TYR A 650 -21.71 0.37 2.40
N GLU A 651 -22.06 1.60 2.09
CA GLU A 651 -21.23 2.78 2.32
C GLU A 651 -20.89 2.99 3.79
N LYS A 652 -21.87 2.80 4.68
CA LYS A 652 -21.71 2.99 6.11
C LYS A 652 -20.74 2.02 6.77
N ASN A 653 -20.67 0.80 6.23
CA ASN A 653 -19.86 -0.27 6.79
C ASN A 653 -18.38 -0.19 6.35
N LEU A 654 -18.08 0.63 5.35
CA LEU A 654 -16.78 0.65 4.68
C LEU A 654 -15.98 1.91 4.93
N ASN A 655 -16.52 2.88 5.67
CA ASN A 655 -15.92 4.19 5.94
C ASN A 655 -15.43 4.93 4.67
N ASP A 656 -16.08 4.68 3.52
CA ASP A 656 -15.69 5.31 2.26
C ASP A 656 -16.92 5.63 1.40
N ASP A 657 -17.54 6.74 1.70
CA ASP A 657 -18.74 7.25 1.02
C ASP A 657 -18.45 7.72 -0.42
N SER A 658 -17.16 7.78 -0.81
CA SER A 658 -16.69 8.41 -2.05
C SER A 658 -16.22 7.45 -3.13
N SER A 659 -16.68 6.20 -3.13
CA SER A 659 -16.18 5.17 -4.06
C SER A 659 -17.15 4.76 -5.17
N HIS A 660 -18.29 5.44 -5.31
CA HIS A 660 -19.27 5.11 -6.35
C HIS A 660 -19.04 5.90 -7.64
N LEU A 661 -18.92 5.18 -8.75
CA LEU A 661 -18.75 5.76 -10.09
C LEU A 661 -19.95 6.62 -10.48
N ILE A 662 -19.70 7.79 -11.08
CA ILE A 662 -20.71 8.78 -11.42
C ILE A 662 -21.61 8.29 -12.57
N TYR A 663 -22.94 8.46 -12.44
CA TYR A 663 -23.85 8.49 -13.58
C TYR A 663 -23.87 9.91 -14.17
N VAL A 664 -23.66 10.06 -15.46
CA VAL A 664 -23.66 11.36 -16.14
C VAL A 664 -25.04 11.62 -16.72
N PRO A 665 -25.80 12.62 -16.22
CA PRO A 665 -27.11 12.94 -16.77
C PRO A 665 -27.06 13.34 -18.24
N THR A 666 -28.09 12.95 -19.01
CA THR A 666 -28.23 13.33 -20.44
C THR A 666 -28.54 14.81 -20.64
N GLY A 667 -29.10 15.46 -19.64
CA GLY A 667 -29.52 16.86 -19.65
C GLY A 667 -30.60 17.15 -18.63
N LEU A 668 -31.23 18.34 -18.76
CA LEU A 668 -32.24 18.81 -17.81
C LEU A 668 -33.44 17.87 -17.63
N THR A 669 -33.77 17.11 -18.69
CA THR A 669 -34.93 16.19 -18.71
C THR A 669 -34.54 14.73 -18.53
N ASP A 670 -33.37 14.46 -17.99
CA ASP A 670 -32.93 13.08 -17.76
C ASP A 670 -33.96 12.31 -16.93
N PRO A 671 -34.46 11.16 -17.41
CA PRO A 671 -35.48 10.40 -16.71
C PRO A 671 -34.99 9.81 -15.37
N ASN A 672 -33.69 9.67 -15.18
CA ASN A 672 -33.07 9.04 -14.01
C ASN A 672 -32.74 10.03 -12.88
N VAL A 673 -32.95 11.34 -13.09
CA VAL A 673 -32.45 12.37 -12.19
C VAL A 673 -33.56 13.33 -11.74
N CYS A 674 -33.49 13.72 -10.48
CA CYS A 674 -34.21 14.87 -9.90
C CYS A 674 -33.18 15.95 -9.54
N TRP A 675 -33.50 17.19 -9.88
CA TRP A 675 -32.67 18.35 -9.59
C TRP A 675 -33.14 19.05 -8.29
N GLY A 676 -32.32 18.93 -7.25
CA GLY A 676 -32.63 19.45 -5.90
C GLY A 676 -33.61 18.57 -5.13
N SER A 677 -34.74 18.21 -5.74
CA SER A 677 -35.79 17.37 -5.13
C SER A 677 -36.61 16.65 -6.20
N CYS A 678 -37.18 15.49 -5.88
CA CYS A 678 -38.14 14.79 -6.73
C CYS A 678 -39.57 15.28 -6.55
N SER A 679 -39.84 16.15 -5.56
CA SER A 679 -41.14 16.77 -5.30
C SER A 679 -41.13 18.22 -5.81
N GLY A 680 -41.97 18.52 -6.82
CA GLY A 680 -42.08 19.88 -7.38
C GLY A 680 -41.34 20.07 -8.72
N ALA A 681 -41.12 21.34 -9.06
CA ALA A 681 -40.39 21.71 -10.26
C ALA A 681 -38.87 21.47 -10.07
N PRO A 682 -38.14 21.05 -11.12
CA PRO A 682 -36.68 20.90 -11.06
C PRO A 682 -36.02 22.23 -10.69
N ASP A 683 -34.99 22.18 -9.85
CA ASP A 683 -34.11 23.31 -9.59
C ASP A 683 -33.14 23.49 -10.78
N LEU A 684 -33.47 24.45 -11.62
CA LEU A 684 -32.69 24.72 -12.85
C LEU A 684 -31.29 25.31 -12.56
N ALA A 685 -31.11 25.94 -11.38
CA ALA A 685 -29.79 26.45 -11.01
C ALA A 685 -28.84 25.30 -10.69
N ILE A 686 -29.29 24.35 -9.87
CA ILE A 686 -28.54 23.12 -9.58
C ILE A 686 -28.29 22.33 -10.87
N ALA A 687 -29.34 22.11 -11.67
CA ALA A 687 -29.22 21.34 -12.91
C ALA A 687 -28.17 21.91 -13.85
N ASN A 688 -28.19 23.23 -14.09
CA ASN A 688 -27.22 23.89 -14.97
C ASN A 688 -25.78 23.81 -14.40
N GLN A 689 -25.59 23.98 -13.09
CA GLN A 689 -24.28 23.88 -12.46
C GLN A 689 -23.70 22.46 -12.56
N VAL A 690 -24.49 21.44 -12.25
CA VAL A 690 -24.07 20.05 -12.31
C VAL A 690 -23.75 19.63 -13.76
N LEU A 691 -24.62 19.98 -14.70
CA LEU A 691 -24.38 19.67 -16.13
C LEU A 691 -23.16 20.42 -16.69
N GLU A 692 -22.97 21.70 -16.33
CA GLU A 692 -21.77 22.44 -16.74
C GLU A 692 -20.52 21.78 -16.20
N MET A 693 -20.52 21.39 -14.93
CA MET A 693 -19.37 20.73 -14.34
C MET A 693 -19.12 19.38 -15.01
N LEU A 694 -20.09 18.46 -15.03
CA LEU A 694 -19.89 17.12 -15.55
C LEU A 694 -19.59 17.14 -17.06
N HIS A 695 -20.33 17.88 -17.87
CA HIS A 695 -20.20 17.83 -19.31
C HIS A 695 -19.00 18.62 -19.83
N ASN A 696 -18.75 19.83 -19.28
CA ASN A 696 -17.78 20.77 -19.84
C ASN A 696 -16.51 20.82 -19.00
N THR A 697 -16.60 21.06 -17.69
CA THR A 697 -15.42 21.19 -16.83
C THR A 697 -14.65 19.87 -16.70
N LEU A 698 -15.36 18.75 -16.48
CA LEU A 698 -14.76 17.41 -16.38
C LEU A 698 -14.69 16.68 -17.71
N GLY A 699 -15.31 17.20 -18.77
CA GLY A 699 -15.29 16.60 -20.10
C GLY A 699 -16.06 15.29 -20.25
N LEU A 700 -17.01 14.99 -19.34
CA LEU A 700 -17.70 13.70 -19.26
C LEU A 700 -18.94 13.61 -20.17
N LYS A 701 -19.20 14.57 -21.04
CA LYS A 701 -20.37 14.60 -21.93
C LYS A 701 -20.49 13.34 -22.80
N THR A 702 -19.40 12.70 -23.16
CA THR A 702 -19.37 11.46 -23.95
C THR A 702 -20.01 10.28 -23.21
N TYR A 703 -20.09 10.35 -21.88
CA TYR A 703 -20.73 9.35 -21.02
C TYR A 703 -22.18 9.70 -20.66
N ALA A 704 -22.79 10.71 -21.32
CA ALA A 704 -24.17 11.10 -21.04
C ALA A 704 -25.14 9.89 -21.11
N GLY A 705 -25.87 9.64 -20.03
CA GLY A 705 -26.76 8.49 -19.85
C GLY A 705 -26.05 7.20 -19.40
N GLN A 706 -24.77 7.26 -19.03
CA GLN A 706 -23.95 6.11 -18.66
C GLN A 706 -23.21 6.33 -17.33
N ILE A 707 -22.69 5.25 -16.77
CA ILE A 707 -21.75 5.27 -15.65
C ILE A 707 -20.36 5.55 -16.21
N VAL A 708 -19.63 6.47 -15.58
CA VAL A 708 -18.24 6.77 -15.92
C VAL A 708 -17.36 5.58 -15.52
N PRO A 709 -16.45 5.09 -16.38
CA PRO A 709 -15.54 4.04 -16.01
C PRO A 709 -14.48 4.50 -15.00
N ASN A 710 -13.85 3.55 -14.31
CA ASN A 710 -12.66 3.83 -13.52
C ASN A 710 -11.50 4.27 -14.43
N GLY A 711 -10.59 5.10 -13.93
CA GLY A 711 -9.43 5.56 -14.70
C GLY A 711 -9.77 6.47 -15.90
N VAL A 712 -10.87 7.24 -15.81
CA VAL A 712 -11.40 8.04 -16.94
C VAL A 712 -10.53 9.23 -17.33
N TYR A 713 -9.62 9.67 -16.46
CA TYR A 713 -8.65 10.72 -16.76
C TYR A 713 -7.26 10.34 -16.26
N GLU A 714 -6.24 11.09 -16.68
CA GLU A 714 -4.86 10.89 -16.23
C GLU A 714 -4.35 12.12 -15.49
N TYR A 715 -3.46 11.89 -14.54
CA TYR A 715 -2.65 12.94 -13.93
C TYR A 715 -1.59 13.43 -14.91
N PRO A 716 -0.96 14.57 -14.63
CA PRO A 716 0.09 15.11 -15.48
C PRO A 716 1.28 14.15 -15.65
N TRP A 717 1.89 14.22 -16.82
CA TRP A 717 3.15 13.54 -17.11
C TRP A 717 4.25 14.02 -16.18
N GLN A 718 5.05 13.09 -15.68
CA GLN A 718 6.21 13.36 -14.85
C GLN A 718 7.48 13.25 -15.69
N THR A 719 8.41 14.18 -15.48
CA THR A 719 9.72 14.15 -16.16
C THR A 719 10.80 14.42 -15.15
N THR A 720 11.76 13.51 -15.03
CA THR A 720 12.92 13.61 -14.12
C THR A 720 14.22 13.45 -14.88
N LEU A 721 15.26 14.10 -14.42
CA LEU A 721 16.64 13.93 -14.87
C LEU A 721 17.52 13.96 -13.64
N ASP A 722 18.28 12.88 -13.43
CA ASP A 722 19.17 12.72 -12.30
C ASP A 722 20.61 12.58 -12.79
N LEU A 723 21.55 13.12 -12.03
CA LEU A 723 22.99 13.06 -12.33
C LEU A 723 23.74 12.47 -11.15
N LYS A 724 24.61 11.48 -11.41
CA LYS A 724 25.62 11.02 -10.43
C LYS A 724 27.01 11.17 -11.01
N ILE A 725 27.89 11.86 -10.31
CA ILE A 725 29.30 11.98 -10.63
C ILE A 725 30.08 11.19 -9.60
N THR A 726 30.98 10.33 -10.04
CA THR A 726 31.82 9.53 -9.17
C THR A 726 33.29 9.75 -9.56
N GLN A 727 34.13 10.12 -8.60
CA GLN A 727 35.58 10.27 -8.77
C GLN A 727 36.29 9.24 -7.92
N ILE A 728 37.12 8.42 -8.55
CA ILE A 728 38.03 7.51 -7.85
C ILE A 728 39.40 8.19 -7.71
N LEU A 729 39.93 8.12 -6.51
CA LEU A 729 41.26 8.63 -6.15
C LEU A 729 42.05 7.53 -5.45
N PRO A 730 43.39 7.47 -5.59
CA PRO A 730 44.24 6.55 -4.84
C PRO A 730 44.06 6.73 -3.32
N GLY A 731 44.01 5.60 -2.61
CA GLY A 731 43.94 5.59 -1.16
C GLY A 731 45.29 5.75 -0.47
N PHE A 732 45.34 5.34 0.79
CA PHE A 732 46.57 5.44 1.59
C PHE A 732 47.63 4.39 1.23
N ARG A 733 47.19 3.25 0.68
CA ARG A 733 48.05 2.16 0.16
C ARG A 733 47.88 2.04 -1.32
N ALA A 734 48.74 1.27 -1.98
CA ALA A 734 48.76 1.15 -3.43
C ALA A 734 47.46 0.54 -4.01
N ASP A 735 46.81 -0.32 -3.23
CA ASP A 735 45.59 -1.04 -3.63
C ASP A 735 44.33 -0.47 -3.00
N ASP A 736 44.45 0.65 -2.27
CA ASP A 736 43.32 1.31 -1.64
C ASP A 736 42.75 2.41 -2.56
N GLU A 737 41.45 2.69 -2.41
CA GLU A 737 40.74 3.70 -3.19
C GLU A 737 39.89 4.60 -2.31
N PHE A 738 39.89 5.90 -2.61
CA PHE A 738 38.84 6.84 -2.19
C PHE A 738 37.86 7.02 -3.34
N VAL A 739 36.59 6.85 -3.06
CA VAL A 739 35.49 7.14 -4.00
C VAL A 739 34.72 8.33 -3.45
N ILE A 740 34.71 9.42 -4.21
CA ILE A 740 33.87 10.59 -3.91
C ILE A 740 32.74 10.60 -4.89
N SER A 741 31.51 10.75 -4.42
CA SER A 741 30.32 10.81 -5.27
C SER A 741 29.48 12.06 -4.98
N LEU A 742 28.93 12.64 -6.03
CA LEU A 742 27.91 13.67 -5.98
C LEU A 742 26.70 13.16 -6.77
N GLY A 743 25.60 12.92 -6.09
CA GLY A 743 24.30 12.64 -6.69
C GLY A 743 23.43 13.88 -6.71
N ILE A 744 22.76 14.20 -7.80
CA ILE A 744 21.79 15.28 -7.91
C ILE A 744 20.50 14.69 -8.46
N GLU A 745 19.48 14.65 -7.62
CA GLU A 745 18.11 14.30 -8.01
C GLU A 745 17.40 15.53 -8.54
N ASN A 746 16.55 15.33 -9.54
CA ASN A 746 15.78 16.38 -10.20
C ASN A 746 16.66 17.54 -10.75
N LEU A 747 17.71 17.20 -11.50
CA LEU A 747 18.61 18.16 -12.15
C LEU A 747 17.85 19.19 -13.02
N LEU A 748 16.65 18.83 -13.51
CA LEU A 748 15.82 19.76 -14.29
C LEU A 748 15.42 20.98 -13.47
N ASN A 749 15.04 20.79 -12.22
CA ASN A 749 14.70 21.90 -11.33
C ASN A 749 15.94 22.75 -10.94
N LEU A 750 17.13 22.15 -10.82
CA LEU A 750 18.38 22.90 -10.60
C LEU A 750 18.72 23.83 -11.77
N ILE A 751 18.36 23.41 -13.01
CA ILE A 751 18.60 24.20 -14.22
C ILE A 751 17.54 25.32 -14.39
N ASP A 752 16.28 25.01 -14.04
CA ASP A 752 15.15 25.90 -14.22
C ASP A 752 14.04 25.51 -13.24
N SER A 753 13.72 26.39 -12.27
CA SER A 753 12.76 26.10 -11.19
C SER A 753 11.34 25.78 -11.68
N ASP A 754 11.00 26.14 -12.93
CA ASP A 754 9.72 25.79 -13.55
C ASP A 754 9.69 24.36 -14.15
N LYS A 755 10.81 23.64 -14.10
CA LYS A 755 10.93 22.26 -14.62
C LYS A 755 11.09 21.23 -13.54
N GLY A 756 10.89 19.96 -13.88
CA GLY A 756 10.98 18.86 -12.94
C GLY A 756 9.89 18.89 -11.86
N VAL A 757 8.77 19.56 -12.11
CA VAL A 757 7.63 19.58 -11.21
C VAL A 757 7.00 18.21 -11.16
N ILE A 758 6.82 17.67 -9.96
CA ILE A 758 6.17 16.38 -9.71
C ILE A 758 4.79 16.62 -9.12
N GLU A 759 3.80 16.16 -9.85
CA GLU A 759 2.40 16.29 -9.48
C GLU A 759 1.78 14.92 -9.25
N TYR A 760 0.86 14.84 -8.28
CA TYR A 760 0.17 13.60 -7.94
C TYR A 760 -1.31 13.86 -7.68
N GLY A 761 -2.12 12.82 -7.80
CA GLY A 761 -3.54 12.88 -7.53
C GLY A 761 -3.92 12.50 -6.10
N PRO A 762 -5.23 12.48 -5.80
CA PRO A 762 -5.76 12.00 -4.53
C PRO A 762 -5.35 10.56 -4.24
N TYR A 763 -5.35 10.23 -2.97
CA TYR A 763 -5.14 8.86 -2.51
C TYR A 763 -6.15 7.90 -3.17
N ASN A 764 -5.69 6.75 -3.62
CA ASN A 764 -6.46 5.76 -4.40
C ASN A 764 -7.03 6.25 -5.74
N GLY A 765 -6.50 7.36 -6.29
CA GLY A 765 -6.90 7.84 -7.61
C GLY A 765 -8.36 8.28 -7.74
N LYS A 766 -9.07 8.54 -6.63
CA LYS A 766 -10.48 8.93 -6.62
C LYS A 766 -10.68 10.40 -6.29
N MET A 767 -11.59 11.06 -7.01
CA MET A 767 -12.05 12.41 -6.72
C MET A 767 -13.56 12.42 -6.63
N ALA A 768 -14.09 12.60 -5.40
CA ALA A 768 -15.51 12.85 -5.21
C ALA A 768 -15.86 14.28 -5.65
N VAL A 769 -16.70 14.41 -6.65
CA VAL A 769 -16.99 15.71 -7.28
C VAL A 769 -18.41 16.21 -7.05
N LEU A 770 -19.31 15.33 -6.60
CA LEU A 770 -20.73 15.64 -6.38
C LEU A 770 -21.29 14.83 -5.22
N ASP A 771 -22.21 15.46 -4.46
CA ASP A 771 -23.08 14.73 -3.56
C ASP A 771 -24.23 14.09 -4.36
N MET A 772 -24.65 12.89 -3.96
CA MET A 772 -25.75 12.17 -4.56
C MET A 772 -26.59 11.47 -3.49
N TYR A 773 -27.93 11.53 -3.66
CA TYR A 773 -28.90 10.77 -2.87
C TYR A 773 -29.81 10.00 -3.80
N MET A 774 -30.55 9.03 -3.26
CA MET A 774 -31.63 8.36 -3.96
C MET A 774 -32.99 8.75 -3.35
N ASN A 775 -34.00 8.78 -4.18
CA ASN A 775 -35.38 8.91 -3.72
C ASN A 775 -35.86 7.63 -2.97
N GLU A 776 -37.03 7.68 -2.30
CA GLU A 776 -37.48 6.60 -1.41
C GLU A 776 -37.68 5.26 -2.09
N ASP A 777 -38.02 5.23 -3.36
CA ASP A 777 -38.24 4.00 -4.14
C ASP A 777 -37.05 3.59 -5.02
N PHE A 778 -35.90 4.26 -4.86
CA PHE A 778 -34.65 4.04 -5.60
C PHE A 778 -34.74 4.21 -7.13
N SER A 779 -35.80 4.88 -7.61
CA SER A 779 -36.04 5.08 -9.05
C SER A 779 -35.34 6.31 -9.63
N LYS A 780 -34.80 7.19 -8.78
CA LYS A 780 -34.19 8.46 -9.20
C LYS A 780 -32.96 8.80 -8.34
N TYR A 781 -31.95 9.36 -9.00
CA TYR A 781 -30.88 10.10 -8.35
C TYR A 781 -31.31 11.53 -8.03
N ILE A 782 -30.92 12.02 -6.86
CA ILE A 782 -31.15 13.40 -6.45
C ILE A 782 -29.79 14.08 -6.33
N TYR A 783 -29.58 15.14 -7.10
CA TYR A 783 -28.46 16.04 -6.92
C TYR A 783 -28.93 17.23 -6.08
N PRO A 784 -28.53 17.31 -4.78
CA PRO A 784 -29.20 18.25 -3.85
C PRO A 784 -28.67 19.66 -3.98
N ASN A 785 -27.36 19.82 -4.15
CA ASN A 785 -26.70 21.11 -4.30
C ASN A 785 -25.22 20.88 -4.69
N TYR A 786 -24.70 21.74 -5.51
CA TYR A 786 -23.28 21.79 -5.84
C TYR A 786 -22.41 22.25 -4.64
N LYS A 787 -22.93 23.06 -3.73
CA LYS A 787 -22.28 23.54 -2.51
C LYS A 787 -22.82 22.84 -1.27
N GLY A 788 -23.29 21.61 -1.39
CA GLY A 788 -24.12 20.91 -0.44
C GLY A 788 -23.60 20.71 0.95
N ARG A 789 -22.32 20.81 1.17
CA ARG A 789 -21.76 20.85 2.52
C ARG A 789 -21.09 22.18 2.73
N GLY A 790 -21.28 22.79 3.87
CA GLY A 790 -20.45 23.86 4.38
C GLY A 790 -19.04 23.38 4.72
N TYR A 791 -18.56 22.33 4.01
CA TYR A 791 -17.18 21.93 4.10
C TYR A 791 -16.32 22.93 3.35
N PRO A 792 -15.28 23.43 3.97
CA PRO A 792 -14.27 24.22 3.28
C PRO A 792 -13.76 23.44 2.06
N ASP A 793 -13.38 24.13 1.00
CA ASP A 793 -12.91 23.59 -0.29
C ASP A 793 -11.81 22.51 -0.15
N TRP A 794 -11.26 22.30 1.03
CA TRP A 794 -10.21 21.37 1.34
C TRP A 794 -10.66 20.02 1.94
N ALA A 795 -11.91 19.90 2.43
CA ALA A 795 -12.32 18.71 3.20
C ALA A 795 -12.45 17.44 2.35
N TYR A 796 -12.73 17.57 1.04
CA TYR A 796 -12.79 16.45 0.09
C TYR A 796 -12.13 16.77 -1.25
N GLY A 797 -11.30 17.82 -1.30
CA GLY A 797 -10.41 18.05 -2.43
C GLY A 797 -11.05 18.59 -3.70
N PHE A 798 -12.41 18.69 -3.82
CA PHE A 798 -13.00 19.24 -5.02
C PHE A 798 -12.93 20.76 -5.01
N ASN A 799 -12.05 21.30 -5.85
CA ASN A 799 -11.94 22.72 -6.14
C ASN A 799 -12.20 22.92 -7.63
N GLN A 800 -13.09 23.85 -8.01
CA GLN A 800 -13.37 24.14 -9.41
C GLN A 800 -12.13 24.54 -10.21
N SER A 801 -11.16 25.17 -9.57
CA SER A 801 -9.87 25.50 -10.19
C SER A 801 -8.92 24.31 -10.26
N ASN A 802 -9.19 23.22 -9.50
CA ASN A 802 -8.41 21.98 -9.51
C ASN A 802 -9.36 20.76 -9.52
N PRO A 803 -10.13 20.55 -10.58
CA PRO A 803 -11.18 19.53 -10.65
C PRO A 803 -10.65 18.09 -10.64
N LYS A 804 -9.37 17.89 -10.87
CA LYS A 804 -8.70 16.58 -10.81
C LYS A 804 -8.03 16.29 -9.46
N GLY A 805 -8.05 17.25 -8.52
CA GLY A 805 -7.38 17.10 -7.22
C GLY A 805 -5.86 16.94 -7.34
N ILE A 806 -5.26 17.58 -8.34
CA ILE A 806 -3.82 17.51 -8.57
C ILE A 806 -3.10 18.34 -7.51
N ASN A 807 -2.14 17.72 -6.84
CA ASN A 807 -1.28 18.38 -5.87
C ASN A 807 0.17 18.33 -6.33
N LYS A 808 0.92 19.38 -6.04
CA LYS A 808 2.36 19.42 -6.26
C LYS A 808 3.08 18.76 -5.08
N SER A 809 4.02 17.86 -5.37
CA SER A 809 4.93 17.34 -4.35
C SER A 809 6.06 18.34 -4.14
N ALA A 810 5.99 19.13 -3.08
CA ALA A 810 7.01 20.13 -2.79
C ALA A 810 8.42 19.52 -2.74
N VAL A 811 8.62 18.49 -1.93
CA VAL A 811 9.94 17.84 -1.72
C VAL A 811 10.47 17.17 -2.99
N ASN A 812 9.60 16.53 -3.80
CA ASN A 812 10.06 15.83 -5.00
C ASN A 812 10.21 16.76 -6.22
N SER A 813 9.66 17.99 -6.14
CA SER A 813 9.74 18.98 -7.23
C SER A 813 10.97 19.87 -7.16
N ILE A 814 11.70 19.89 -6.05
CA ILE A 814 12.96 20.61 -5.90
C ILE A 814 14.14 19.68 -6.13
N TRP A 815 15.27 20.24 -6.61
CA TRP A 815 16.50 19.47 -6.72
C TRP A 815 17.10 19.17 -5.34
N ARG A 816 17.76 18.02 -5.20
CA ARG A 816 18.44 17.60 -3.99
C ARG A 816 19.78 16.97 -4.36
N ALA A 817 20.83 17.35 -3.65
CA ALA A 817 22.13 16.75 -3.86
C ALA A 817 22.59 15.95 -2.63
N GLN A 818 23.33 14.88 -2.90
CA GLN A 818 23.95 14.02 -1.89
C GLN A 818 25.45 13.93 -2.15
N LEU A 819 26.24 14.13 -1.12
CA LEU A 819 27.67 13.88 -1.12
C LEU A 819 27.96 12.51 -0.52
N GLY A 820 28.81 11.72 -1.16
CA GLY A 820 29.22 10.41 -0.67
C GLY A 820 30.74 10.28 -0.65
N PHE A 821 31.23 9.62 0.40
CA PHE A 821 32.63 9.26 0.58
C PHE A 821 32.71 7.76 0.87
N THR A 822 33.51 7.03 0.10
CA THR A 822 33.80 5.64 0.37
C THR A 822 35.30 5.40 0.34
N TYR A 823 35.82 4.76 1.36
CA TYR A 823 37.20 4.28 1.40
C TYR A 823 37.24 2.78 1.28
N LYS A 824 37.80 2.29 0.19
CA LYS A 824 38.01 0.86 -0.09
C LYS A 824 39.45 0.49 0.22
N PHE A 825 39.66 -0.62 0.90
CA PHE A 825 40.95 -1.09 1.31
C PHE A 825 41.08 -2.61 1.22
N SER A 826 42.29 -3.10 1.00
CA SER A 826 42.66 -4.51 1.04
C SER A 826 43.74 -4.77 2.08
N PHE A 827 43.69 -5.97 2.69
CA PHE A 827 44.72 -6.39 3.67
C PHE A 827 45.60 -7.50 3.09
#